data_36d3bc0232d3cd9d4adb5320a6b6cd3e
#
_entry.id   36d3bc0232d3cd9d4adb5320a6b6cd3e
#
_cell.length_a   1.000
_cell.length_b   1.000
_cell.length_c   1.000
_cell.angle_alpha   90.00
_cell.angle_beta   90.00
_cell.angle_gamma   90.00
#
_symmetry.space_group_name_H-M   'P 1'
#
loop_
_entity.id
_entity.type
_entity.pdbx_description
1 polymer ?
#
loop_
_entity_poly.entity_id
_entity_poly.type
_entity_poly.pdbx_seq_one_letter_code
_entity_poly.pdbx_strand_id
1 'polypeptide(L)'
;MATQPTNLPVPSESPFDFKFNAGKIDEFVTSMGWTYTDRFDQKHYTIEGINYLAQQAMNAFGYVILTGKTFTTGATINNPNEVLLNTADGEYYKWTGSFASGPKVVPANSTPASTGGIAPGAWIGVGDASLRAALAATSGAGLVGLSVGSVYPAGTVGSALQYRTPQMYGIEPSTTNIIGSGLDAMFAAGGDIRFEKPGTYITDRTWVLRSGTRLWIGPGVTIKLANGSNVPVFNNYSYANSSAVDAYIEIWGSGTIDYNGANQTVVGLGSMASILKGITSLKIGGGIKVIGANKYAWLVCNVTYLTAVGLNFDTNSDGLHCQPPIRHAYIRNLKGKTGDDMLAFTIGDYANYNISEPGDFSDVDAEGLFCNYAHCAVKITGDGTGNFVRFRISGIYGDTEQCVVRVWGDANLTKTVVKNLTIENIFAKPGSTGSEFAAIEINDRGFGTSGYSIEVDTLLIRNLRSQNDAQQSVYFAGTFGSVIHDLVIDGLPRSAFAIFGVNNASTLAVDNLTIKNGNIIFQDNANSAVVVNRGTITNMNIENVACNFVSTNNGQIARLIAGCTVTRANWVNVYQLRGQRGWNHITSAMTGGTELNLTNYTCDGEGRIAQVTGSTLSVRMSNCRRINDTGAQTAFFASGGAITLSGSLETGFNTIGTNSGGVIKTTPGVHNIPCNVDLLTSVDGASVHNLNTSLSCGAGRVLVQTKVWKNLFSGATYTSSI
;
A
#
# COMPACT_ATOMS: atom_id res chain seq x y z
N MET A 1 81.35 -45.70 57.43
CA MET A 1 80.70 -46.85 56.82
C MET A 1 79.19 -46.58 56.71
N ALA A 2 78.73 -46.60 55.48
CA ALA A 2 77.27 -46.45 55.25
C ALA A 2 76.60 -47.72 55.86
N THR A 3 75.61 -47.54 56.69
CA THR A 3 74.83 -48.65 57.27
C THR A 3 73.93 -49.19 56.19
N GLN A 4 74.10 -50.43 55.83
CA GLN A 4 73.22 -51.11 54.90
C GLN A 4 71.87 -51.35 55.61
N PRO A 5 70.73 -50.95 55.05
CA PRO A 5 69.42 -51.25 55.61
C PRO A 5 69.03 -52.73 55.44
N THR A 6 68.05 -53.13 56.18
CA THR A 6 67.43 -54.48 56.00
C THR A 6 66.17 -54.36 55.12
N ASN A 7 65.69 -55.53 54.66
CA ASN A 7 64.42 -55.56 53.92
C ASN A 7 63.19 -55.90 54.80
N LEU A 8 63.27 -55.62 56.08
CA LEU A 8 62.19 -55.85 57.01
C LEU A 8 60.96 -54.90 56.70
N PRO A 9 59.73 -55.34 56.88
CA PRO A 9 58.57 -54.57 56.62
C PRO A 9 58.51 -53.33 57.52
N VAL A 10 57.72 -52.33 57.18
CA VAL A 10 57.50 -51.10 57.97
C VAL A 10 56.32 -51.34 58.93
N PRO A 11 56.48 -50.99 60.26
CA PRO A 11 57.65 -50.43 60.93
C PRO A 11 58.70 -51.51 61.19
N SER A 12 60.00 -51.20 60.99
CA SER A 12 61.14 -52.05 61.35
C SER A 12 61.72 -51.61 62.69
N GLU A 13 61.97 -52.55 63.55
CA GLU A 13 62.67 -52.34 64.85
C GLU A 13 64.19 -52.46 64.71
N SER A 14 64.74 -52.70 63.55
CA SER A 14 66.17 -52.78 63.28
C SER A 14 66.89 -51.45 63.50
N PRO A 15 67.90 -51.39 64.37
CA PRO A 15 68.71 -50.18 64.52
C PRO A 15 69.39 -49.71 63.23
N PHE A 16 69.63 -50.64 62.30
CA PHE A 16 70.21 -50.27 60.99
C PHE A 16 69.21 -49.49 60.15
N ASP A 17 67.97 -49.93 60.17
CA ASP A 17 66.92 -49.24 59.38
C ASP A 17 66.62 -47.85 59.98
N PHE A 18 66.59 -47.72 61.35
CA PHE A 18 66.45 -46.43 61.99
C PHE A 18 67.54 -45.46 61.59
N LYS A 19 68.79 -45.93 61.59
CA LYS A 19 69.94 -45.04 61.21
C LYS A 19 69.93 -44.69 59.73
N PHE A 20 69.54 -45.64 58.87
CA PHE A 20 69.38 -45.39 57.47
C PHE A 20 68.26 -44.38 57.20
N ASN A 21 67.09 -44.61 57.78
CA ASN A 21 65.95 -43.70 57.62
C ASN A 21 66.23 -42.30 58.15
N ALA A 22 66.92 -42.15 59.32
CA ALA A 22 67.36 -40.82 59.82
C ALA A 22 68.23 -40.09 58.78
N GLY A 23 69.15 -40.76 58.12
CA GLY A 23 69.97 -40.17 57.06
C GLY A 23 69.15 -39.84 55.83
N LYS A 24 68.10 -40.60 55.53
CA LYS A 24 67.16 -40.28 54.41
C LYS A 24 66.22 -39.10 54.73
N ILE A 25 65.88 -38.91 55.97
CA ILE A 25 65.17 -37.70 56.44
C ILE A 25 66.06 -36.44 56.29
N ASP A 26 67.34 -36.57 56.67
CA ASP A 26 68.28 -35.46 56.44
C ASP A 26 68.44 -35.18 54.93
N GLU A 27 68.60 -36.20 54.12
CA GLU A 27 68.68 -36.08 52.66
C GLU A 27 67.38 -35.43 52.09
N PHE A 28 66.20 -35.84 52.53
CA PHE A 28 64.92 -35.23 52.19
C PHE A 28 64.89 -33.72 52.48
N VAL A 29 65.34 -33.31 53.64
CA VAL A 29 65.23 -31.93 54.12
C VAL A 29 66.38 -31.04 53.58
N THR A 30 67.61 -31.54 53.52
CA THR A 30 68.81 -30.74 53.27
C THR A 30 69.43 -30.92 51.90
N SER A 31 69.00 -31.95 51.12
CA SER A 31 69.57 -32.21 49.80
C SER A 31 69.19 -31.14 48.80
N MET A 32 70.15 -30.69 48.04
CA MET A 32 69.95 -29.84 46.86
C MET A 32 69.60 -30.64 45.60
N GLY A 33 69.63 -32.00 45.73
CA GLY A 33 69.12 -32.89 44.65
C GLY A 33 67.61 -33.00 44.68
N TRP A 34 67.03 -33.29 43.55
CA TRP A 34 65.54 -33.30 43.42
C TRP A 34 64.88 -34.57 43.96
N THR A 35 65.66 -35.68 44.08
CA THR A 35 65.11 -36.98 44.50
C THR A 35 66.11 -37.67 45.45
N TYR A 36 65.59 -38.48 46.39
CA TYR A 36 66.35 -39.44 47.17
C TYR A 36 65.81 -40.84 47.00
N THR A 37 66.56 -41.83 47.30
CA THR A 37 66.13 -43.23 47.23
C THR A 37 65.97 -43.80 48.62
N ASP A 38 64.83 -44.39 48.93
CA ASP A 38 64.54 -44.99 50.21
C ASP A 38 65.21 -46.40 50.36
N ARG A 39 64.97 -47.08 51.45
CA ARG A 39 65.59 -48.37 51.73
C ARG A 39 65.00 -49.52 50.87
N PHE A 40 63.96 -49.28 50.11
CA PHE A 40 63.32 -50.21 49.18
C PHE A 40 63.57 -49.87 47.71
N ASP A 41 64.60 -49.07 47.48
CA ASP A 41 64.98 -48.56 46.13
C ASP A 41 63.89 -47.75 45.43
N GLN A 42 62.93 -47.20 46.22
CA GLN A 42 61.92 -46.26 45.63
C GLN A 42 62.45 -44.83 45.65
N LYS A 43 62.25 -44.14 44.55
CA LYS A 43 62.59 -42.70 44.43
C LYS A 43 61.49 -41.82 44.97
N HIS A 44 61.85 -40.90 45.82
CA HIS A 44 60.99 -39.87 46.39
C HIS A 44 61.57 -38.51 46.09
N TYR A 45 60.72 -37.49 46.03
CA TYR A 45 61.20 -36.10 45.88
C TYR A 45 61.76 -35.57 47.22
N THR A 46 62.82 -34.82 47.17
CA THR A 46 63.30 -33.97 48.28
C THR A 46 62.42 -32.71 48.39
N ILE A 47 62.60 -31.92 49.46
CA ILE A 47 61.98 -30.62 49.60
C ILE A 47 62.33 -29.73 48.44
N GLU A 48 63.55 -29.73 47.94
CA GLU A 48 63.98 -28.99 46.77
C GLU A 48 63.28 -29.51 45.48
N GLY A 49 63.13 -30.82 45.35
CA GLY A 49 62.40 -31.41 44.24
C GLY A 49 60.92 -31.05 44.24
N ILE A 50 60.26 -31.00 45.41
CA ILE A 50 58.86 -30.54 45.52
C ILE A 50 58.75 -29.07 45.20
N ASN A 51 59.66 -28.22 45.71
CA ASN A 51 59.70 -26.79 45.41
C ASN A 51 59.90 -26.53 43.91
N TYR A 52 60.75 -27.29 43.26
CA TYR A 52 60.99 -27.22 41.81
C TYR A 52 59.72 -27.57 41.01
N LEU A 53 59.02 -28.64 41.35
CA LEU A 53 57.77 -29.02 40.72
C LEU A 53 56.65 -28.00 40.95
N ALA A 54 56.56 -27.46 42.18
CA ALA A 54 55.59 -26.42 42.49
C ALA A 54 55.86 -25.17 41.69
N GLN A 55 57.14 -24.77 41.50
CA GLN A 55 57.53 -23.61 40.74
C GLN A 55 57.29 -23.84 39.23
N GLN A 56 57.52 -25.06 38.72
CA GLN A 56 57.17 -25.42 37.34
C GLN A 56 55.67 -25.34 37.14
N ALA A 57 54.88 -25.88 38.04
CA ALA A 57 53.43 -25.83 37.95
C ALA A 57 52.93 -24.35 37.99
N MET A 58 53.40 -23.49 38.84
CA MET A 58 53.06 -22.06 38.88
C MET A 58 53.48 -21.35 37.61
N ASN A 59 54.65 -21.66 37.03
CA ASN A 59 55.14 -21.03 35.81
C ASN A 59 54.36 -21.50 34.54
N ALA A 60 53.70 -22.62 34.60
CA ALA A 60 52.89 -23.14 33.49
C ALA A 60 51.55 -22.40 33.31
N PHE A 61 51.08 -21.63 34.30
CA PHE A 61 49.79 -20.91 34.28
C PHE A 61 49.88 -19.47 33.74
N GLY A 62 51.07 -18.89 33.48
CA GLY A 62 51.26 -17.55 32.94
C GLY A 62 52.36 -17.48 31.90
N TYR A 63 52.06 -17.04 30.67
CA TYR A 63 53.05 -16.82 29.63
C TYR A 63 53.67 -15.41 29.74
N VAL A 64 55.00 -15.35 29.63
CA VAL A 64 55.77 -14.12 29.53
C VAL A 64 56.29 -13.96 28.10
N ILE A 65 55.75 -12.99 27.37
CA ILE A 65 56.19 -12.67 26.01
C ILE A 65 57.54 -11.95 26.10
N LEU A 66 58.56 -12.50 25.46
CA LEU A 66 59.85 -11.86 25.34
C LEU A 66 59.78 -10.72 24.31
N THR A 67 59.38 -9.53 24.77
CA THR A 67 59.15 -8.35 23.93
C THR A 67 60.43 -7.98 23.14
N GLY A 68 60.28 -7.78 21.81
CA GLY A 68 61.38 -7.44 20.92
C GLY A 68 62.35 -8.59 20.60
N LYS A 69 62.06 -9.81 21.12
CA LYS A 69 62.82 -11.01 20.78
C LYS A 69 61.94 -11.94 19.95
N THR A 70 62.56 -12.58 18.96
CA THR A 70 61.89 -13.55 18.04
C THR A 70 62.91 -14.62 17.66
N PHE A 71 62.45 -15.69 17.00
CA PHE A 71 63.38 -16.65 16.40
C PHE A 71 64.28 -15.99 15.34
N THR A 72 63.82 -14.91 14.69
CA THR A 72 64.61 -14.16 13.74
C THR A 72 65.71 -13.31 14.41
N THR A 73 65.41 -12.70 15.55
CA THR A 73 66.43 -11.86 16.28
C THR A 73 67.28 -12.64 17.26
N GLY A 74 66.85 -13.87 17.60
CA GLY A 74 67.46 -14.66 18.65
C GLY A 74 66.98 -14.26 20.06
N ALA A 75 67.06 -15.22 21.01
CA ALA A 75 66.64 -15.05 22.39
C ALA A 75 67.30 -16.03 23.31
N THR A 76 67.27 -15.74 24.63
CA THR A 76 67.55 -16.72 25.68
C THR A 76 66.31 -16.90 26.51
N ILE A 77 65.78 -18.11 26.56
CA ILE A 77 64.64 -18.52 27.35
C ILE A 77 65.15 -18.95 28.70
N ASN A 78 64.86 -18.21 29.73
CA ASN A 78 65.32 -18.49 31.09
C ASN A 78 64.33 -19.32 31.91
N ASN A 79 63.05 -19.17 31.59
CA ASN A 79 61.97 -19.76 32.36
C ASN A 79 60.98 -20.54 31.46
N PRO A 80 60.36 -21.60 31.98
CA PRO A 80 59.41 -22.43 31.20
C PRO A 80 58.17 -21.71 30.71
N ASN A 81 57.83 -20.57 31.28
CA ASN A 81 56.68 -19.79 30.91
C ASN A 81 57.00 -18.63 29.92
N GLU A 82 58.27 -18.49 29.55
CA GLU A 82 58.66 -17.53 28.52
C GLU A 82 58.30 -18.08 27.13
N VAL A 83 57.70 -17.20 26.31
CA VAL A 83 57.31 -17.51 24.95
C VAL A 83 58.00 -16.60 23.94
N LEU A 84 58.39 -17.18 22.82
CA LEU A 84 59.12 -16.53 21.76
C LEU A 84 58.31 -16.57 20.46
N LEU A 85 58.17 -15.40 19.80
CA LEU A 85 57.48 -15.28 18.53
C LEU A 85 58.33 -15.86 17.38
N ASN A 86 57.71 -16.73 16.60
CA ASN A 86 58.19 -17.12 15.28
C ASN A 86 57.54 -16.22 14.23
N THR A 87 58.36 -15.34 13.61
CA THR A 87 57.85 -14.37 12.62
C THR A 87 57.42 -14.99 11.29
N ALA A 88 57.79 -16.25 11.06
CA ALA A 88 57.46 -16.95 9.81
C ALA A 88 56.02 -17.48 9.77
N ASP A 89 55.48 -17.84 10.91
CA ASP A 89 54.12 -18.37 11.05
C ASP A 89 53.21 -17.52 11.96
N GLY A 90 53.77 -16.51 12.65
CA GLY A 90 53.04 -15.64 13.57
C GLY A 90 52.73 -16.24 14.93
N GLU A 91 53.24 -17.48 15.19
CA GLU A 91 52.94 -18.23 16.40
C GLU A 91 53.96 -17.96 17.51
N TYR A 92 53.52 -18.01 18.77
CA TYR A 92 54.34 -18.00 19.95
C TYR A 92 54.62 -19.43 20.38
N TYR A 93 55.88 -19.72 20.68
CA TYR A 93 56.33 -21.01 21.13
C TYR A 93 56.94 -20.92 22.51
N LYS A 94 56.62 -21.92 23.38
CA LYS A 94 57.32 -22.15 24.65
C LYS A 94 58.27 -23.33 24.56
N TRP A 95 59.38 -23.26 25.25
CA TRP A 95 60.27 -24.40 25.40
C TRP A 95 59.79 -25.29 26.54
N THR A 96 59.55 -26.58 26.27
CA THR A 96 59.11 -27.57 27.24
C THR A 96 60.24 -28.59 27.57
N GLY A 97 61.39 -28.41 26.97
CA GLY A 97 62.58 -29.21 27.29
C GLY A 97 63.18 -28.83 28.64
N SER A 98 64.19 -29.63 29.08
CA SER A 98 64.85 -29.45 30.37
C SER A 98 65.67 -28.13 30.40
N PHE A 99 65.60 -27.42 31.55
CA PHE A 99 66.48 -26.28 31.90
C PHE A 99 67.61 -26.67 32.86
N ALA A 100 67.77 -27.98 33.15
CA ALA A 100 68.80 -28.46 34.09
C ALA A 100 70.23 -28.17 33.65
N SER A 101 70.44 -27.98 32.33
CA SER A 101 71.75 -27.66 31.76
C SER A 101 71.95 -26.15 31.52
N GLY A 102 70.99 -25.32 32.00
CA GLY A 102 70.98 -23.87 31.80
C GLY A 102 69.84 -23.39 30.88
N PRO A 103 69.79 -22.09 30.63
CA PRO A 103 68.74 -21.49 29.79
C PRO A 103 68.76 -22.03 28.36
N LYS A 104 67.59 -22.06 27.71
CA LYS A 104 67.47 -22.39 26.29
C LYS A 104 67.94 -21.23 25.42
N VAL A 105 69.09 -21.35 24.78
CA VAL A 105 69.58 -20.37 23.83
C VAL A 105 68.95 -20.63 22.45
N VAL A 106 68.37 -19.57 21.85
CA VAL A 106 67.78 -19.55 20.52
C VAL A 106 68.65 -18.63 19.64
N PRO A 107 69.40 -19.18 18.67
CA PRO A 107 70.19 -18.34 17.76
C PRO A 107 69.33 -17.44 16.88
N ALA A 108 69.89 -16.32 16.45
CA ALA A 108 69.25 -15.48 15.43
C ALA A 108 69.10 -16.25 14.11
N ASN A 109 68.04 -15.84 13.31
CA ASN A 109 67.68 -16.49 12.04
C ASN A 109 67.40 -18.01 12.17
N SER A 110 66.81 -18.41 13.29
CA SER A 110 66.41 -19.78 13.54
C SER A 110 64.85 -19.95 13.49
N THR A 111 64.42 -21.16 13.64
CA THR A 111 62.98 -21.54 13.72
C THR A 111 62.79 -22.54 14.89
N PRO A 112 61.57 -22.76 15.35
CA PRO A 112 61.30 -23.84 16.32
C PRO A 112 61.81 -25.19 15.86
N ALA A 113 61.65 -25.52 14.56
CA ALA A 113 62.14 -26.74 13.98
C ALA A 113 63.65 -26.87 14.03
N SER A 114 64.41 -25.81 13.72
CA SER A 114 65.89 -25.82 13.70
C SER A 114 66.55 -25.75 15.10
N THR A 115 65.78 -25.41 16.14
CA THR A 115 66.27 -25.20 17.51
C THR A 115 65.78 -26.24 18.51
N GLY A 116 65.33 -27.41 18.03
CA GLY A 116 64.94 -28.51 18.91
C GLY A 116 63.72 -29.28 18.45
N GLY A 117 63.02 -28.79 17.42
CA GLY A 117 61.78 -29.43 16.90
C GLY A 117 60.53 -28.99 17.61
N ILE A 118 59.38 -29.31 17.02
CA ILE A 118 58.06 -29.02 17.56
C ILE A 118 57.45 -30.34 18.06
N ALA A 119 57.56 -30.60 19.37
CA ALA A 119 57.03 -31.80 20.05
C ALA A 119 57.00 -31.61 21.57
N PRO A 120 56.32 -32.45 22.36
CA PRO A 120 56.48 -32.50 23.82
C PRO A 120 57.95 -32.72 24.20
N GLY A 121 58.47 -31.92 25.11
CA GLY A 121 59.91 -31.93 25.48
C GLY A 121 60.78 -31.03 24.58
N ALA A 122 60.22 -30.35 23.62
CA ALA A 122 60.84 -29.37 22.73
C ALA A 122 59.97 -28.09 22.66
N TRP A 123 59.82 -27.49 21.49
CA TRP A 123 58.94 -26.35 21.32
C TRP A 123 57.48 -26.78 21.20
N ILE A 124 56.58 -26.11 21.88
CA ILE A 124 55.14 -26.24 21.73
C ILE A 124 54.53 -24.88 21.45
N GLY A 125 53.69 -24.79 20.40
CA GLY A 125 52.90 -23.60 20.10
C GLY A 125 51.90 -23.27 21.24
N VAL A 126 51.85 -22.00 21.64
CA VAL A 126 51.01 -21.52 22.73
C VAL A 126 49.90 -20.62 22.24
N GLY A 127 49.46 -20.79 21.00
CA GLY A 127 48.48 -20.00 20.31
C GLY A 127 47.17 -19.73 21.07
N ASP A 128 46.75 -20.61 21.96
CA ASP A 128 45.53 -20.42 22.74
C ASP A 128 45.59 -19.18 23.67
N ALA A 129 46.72 -18.91 24.32
CA ALA A 129 46.84 -17.76 25.21
C ALA A 129 47.03 -16.44 24.43
N SER A 130 47.79 -16.45 23.35
CA SER A 130 47.94 -15.29 22.45
C SER A 130 46.66 -15.03 21.65
N LEU A 131 45.97 -16.06 21.19
CA LEU A 131 44.68 -15.93 20.55
C LEU A 131 43.62 -15.33 21.49
N ARG A 132 43.57 -15.79 22.74
CA ARG A 132 42.63 -15.19 23.73
C ARG A 132 42.95 -13.74 24.01
N ALA A 133 44.21 -13.39 24.13
CA ALA A 133 44.67 -11.99 24.30
C ALA A 133 44.34 -11.13 23.07
N ALA A 134 44.56 -11.67 21.86
CA ALA A 134 44.23 -11.01 20.61
C ALA A 134 42.69 -10.84 20.42
N LEU A 135 41.91 -11.84 20.75
CA LEU A 135 40.45 -11.78 20.73
C LEU A 135 39.86 -10.81 21.77
N ALA A 136 40.51 -10.65 22.93
CA ALA A 136 40.15 -9.68 23.95
C ALA A 136 40.54 -8.23 23.63
N ALA A 137 41.39 -8.00 22.66
CA ALA A 137 41.79 -6.66 22.21
C ALA A 137 40.65 -5.98 21.44
N THR A 138 40.70 -4.65 21.31
CA THR A 138 39.69 -3.86 20.55
C THR A 138 39.60 -4.27 19.08
N SER A 139 40.65 -4.86 18.51
CA SER A 139 40.70 -5.42 17.15
C SER A 139 40.26 -6.89 17.07
N GLY A 140 39.93 -7.53 18.21
CA GLY A 140 39.73 -8.97 18.31
C GLY A 140 38.57 -9.48 17.49
N ALA A 141 37.49 -8.69 17.31
CA ALA A 141 36.36 -9.01 16.45
C ALA A 141 36.78 -9.23 14.98
N GLY A 142 37.85 -8.57 14.52
CA GLY A 142 38.39 -8.72 13.18
C GLY A 142 39.13 -10.05 12.94
N LEU A 143 39.42 -10.81 13.99
CA LEU A 143 40.07 -12.11 13.92
C LEU A 143 39.09 -13.29 13.81
N VAL A 144 37.78 -13.04 14.00
CA VAL A 144 36.76 -14.08 13.91
C VAL A 144 36.23 -14.11 12.49
N GLY A 145 36.66 -15.07 11.69
CA GLY A 145 36.14 -15.29 10.35
C GLY A 145 34.72 -15.86 10.38
N LEU A 146 33.88 -15.40 9.45
CA LEU A 146 32.55 -15.94 9.20
C LEU A 146 32.55 -16.66 7.84
N SER A 147 32.18 -17.94 7.81
CA SER A 147 31.97 -18.67 6.57
C SER A 147 30.49 -18.63 6.21
N VAL A 148 30.16 -17.87 5.18
CA VAL A 148 28.78 -17.72 4.71
C VAL A 148 28.26 -19.04 4.15
N GLY A 149 27.07 -19.47 4.59
CA GLY A 149 26.46 -20.74 4.16
C GLY A 149 26.86 -21.96 4.98
N SER A 150 27.74 -21.83 5.97
CA SER A 150 28.08 -22.91 6.88
C SER A 150 27.01 -23.13 7.94
N VAL A 151 26.80 -24.38 8.34
CA VAL A 151 25.96 -24.72 9.49
C VAL A 151 26.82 -24.63 10.75
N TYR A 152 26.49 -23.71 11.63
CA TYR A 152 27.18 -23.53 12.90
C TYR A 152 26.49 -24.32 14.02
N PRO A 153 27.25 -24.89 14.97
CA PRO A 153 26.66 -25.55 16.14
C PRO A 153 25.75 -24.60 16.93
N ALA A 154 24.67 -25.14 17.50
CA ALA A 154 23.77 -24.38 18.35
C ALA A 154 24.51 -23.72 19.54
N GLY A 155 24.11 -22.49 19.89
CA GLY A 155 24.74 -21.73 20.99
C GLY A 155 26.03 -20.98 20.62
N THR A 156 26.45 -20.99 19.35
CA THR A 156 27.59 -20.21 18.87
C THR A 156 27.16 -18.86 18.27
N VAL A 157 28.11 -17.92 18.18
CA VAL A 157 27.88 -16.63 17.50
C VAL A 157 27.47 -16.86 16.04
N GLY A 158 28.08 -17.81 15.35
CA GLY A 158 27.73 -18.15 13.98
C GLY A 158 26.27 -18.62 13.86
N SER A 159 25.77 -19.43 14.81
CA SER A 159 24.39 -19.88 14.80
C SER A 159 23.38 -18.78 15.16
N ALA A 160 23.81 -17.74 15.86
CA ALA A 160 22.98 -16.56 16.19
C ALA A 160 22.85 -15.57 15.02
N LEU A 161 23.83 -15.55 14.12
CA LEU A 161 23.85 -14.70 12.93
C LEU A 161 23.00 -15.35 11.81
N GLN A 162 21.67 -15.25 11.93
CA GLN A 162 20.72 -15.87 10.99
C GLN A 162 20.41 -14.98 9.77
N TYR A 163 21.15 -13.89 9.56
CA TYR A 163 21.00 -12.97 8.44
C TYR A 163 22.32 -12.75 7.69
N ARG A 164 22.21 -12.25 6.47
CA ARG A 164 23.34 -11.93 5.60
C ARG A 164 23.39 -10.44 5.36
N THR A 165 24.58 -9.85 5.45
CA THR A 165 24.83 -8.44 5.08
C THR A 165 25.83 -8.34 3.95
N PRO A 166 25.83 -7.25 3.16
CA PRO A 166 26.89 -6.99 2.17
C PRO A 166 28.29 -7.09 2.75
N GLN A 167 28.49 -6.64 3.99
CA GLN A 167 29.79 -6.64 4.68
C GLN A 167 30.33 -8.06 4.88
N MET A 168 29.47 -9.05 5.09
CA MET A 168 29.87 -10.47 5.17
C MET A 168 30.45 -11.01 3.86
N TYR A 169 30.16 -10.32 2.74
CA TYR A 169 30.69 -10.60 1.41
C TYR A 169 31.82 -9.63 1.01
N GLY A 170 32.33 -8.85 1.96
CA GLY A 170 33.39 -7.88 1.72
C GLY A 170 32.94 -6.62 0.96
N ILE A 171 31.64 -6.36 0.90
CA ILE A 171 31.09 -5.25 0.15
C ILE A 171 30.71 -4.10 1.09
N GLU A 172 31.24 -2.93 0.78
CA GLU A 172 30.97 -1.67 1.46
C GLU A 172 30.15 -0.72 0.56
N PRO A 173 29.33 0.18 1.14
CA PRO A 173 28.63 1.18 0.35
C PRO A 173 29.62 2.12 -0.35
N SER A 174 29.30 2.51 -1.58
CA SER A 174 30.13 3.41 -2.39
C SER A 174 29.24 4.19 -3.36
N THR A 175 29.59 5.44 -3.60
CA THR A 175 28.89 6.29 -4.60
C THR A 175 29.43 6.13 -6.01
N THR A 176 30.49 5.34 -6.21
CA THR A 176 31.17 5.16 -7.50
C THR A 176 31.34 3.70 -7.91
N ASN A 177 31.52 2.80 -6.94
CA ASN A 177 31.83 1.40 -7.24
C ASN A 177 30.56 0.60 -7.54
N ILE A 178 30.53 -0.06 -8.67
CA ILE A 178 29.48 -1.03 -9.02
C ILE A 178 29.80 -2.35 -8.32
N ILE A 179 28.87 -2.82 -7.50
CA ILE A 179 29.06 -3.97 -6.62
C ILE A 179 28.11 -5.13 -6.94
N GLY A 180 27.34 -5.03 -8.03
CA GLY A 180 26.26 -5.97 -8.33
C GLY A 180 26.68 -7.44 -8.26
N SER A 181 27.79 -7.81 -8.95
CA SER A 181 28.29 -9.19 -8.97
C SER A 181 28.82 -9.68 -7.62
N GLY A 182 29.33 -8.77 -6.78
CA GLY A 182 29.85 -9.11 -5.45
C GLY A 182 28.77 -9.64 -4.48
N LEU A 183 27.49 -9.36 -4.77
CA LEU A 183 26.36 -9.80 -3.96
C LEU A 183 25.54 -10.95 -4.59
N ASP A 184 25.90 -11.45 -5.77
CA ASP A 184 25.18 -12.53 -6.45
C ASP A 184 25.05 -13.77 -5.56
N ALA A 185 26.13 -14.15 -4.86
CA ALA A 185 26.11 -15.29 -3.94
C ALA A 185 25.17 -15.07 -2.74
N MET A 186 25.07 -13.84 -2.25
CA MET A 186 24.16 -13.47 -1.16
C MET A 186 22.70 -13.65 -1.57
N PHE A 187 22.32 -13.14 -2.73
CA PHE A 187 20.96 -13.26 -3.26
C PHE A 187 20.65 -14.70 -3.71
N ALA A 188 21.63 -15.42 -4.27
CA ALA A 188 21.46 -16.82 -4.61
C ALA A 188 21.22 -17.72 -3.38
N ALA A 189 21.80 -17.39 -2.23
CA ALA A 189 21.54 -18.08 -0.98
C ALA A 189 20.17 -17.75 -0.36
N GLY A 190 19.62 -16.57 -0.62
CA GLY A 190 18.32 -16.13 -0.08
C GLY A 190 18.30 -16.03 1.46
N GLY A 191 17.13 -16.21 2.05
CA GLY A 191 16.92 -16.12 3.50
C GLY A 191 16.83 -14.66 3.99
N ASP A 192 17.30 -14.38 5.19
CA ASP A 192 17.28 -13.04 5.78
C ASP A 192 18.48 -12.23 5.28
N ILE A 193 18.23 -11.22 4.45
CA ILE A 193 19.23 -10.35 3.83
C ILE A 193 19.03 -8.93 4.35
N ARG A 194 20.09 -8.29 4.85
CA ARG A 194 20.00 -6.97 5.46
C ARG A 194 21.04 -6.00 4.95
N PHE A 195 20.60 -4.92 4.37
CA PHE A 195 21.41 -3.73 4.11
C PHE A 195 21.22 -2.79 5.31
N GLU A 196 22.10 -2.88 6.30
CA GLU A 196 22.00 -2.10 7.54
C GLU A 196 22.95 -0.89 7.56
N LYS A 197 24.10 -1.01 6.94
CA LYS A 197 25.10 0.07 6.89
C LYS A 197 24.65 1.17 5.93
N PRO A 198 24.41 2.41 6.41
CA PRO A 198 23.99 3.54 5.57
C PRO A 198 24.99 3.82 4.44
N GLY A 199 24.46 4.24 3.29
CA GLY A 199 25.23 4.59 2.10
C GLY A 199 24.64 4.01 0.84
N THR A 200 25.30 4.21 -0.29
CA THR A 200 24.82 3.81 -1.62
C THR A 200 25.46 2.49 -2.04
N TYR A 201 24.62 1.57 -2.51
CA TYR A 201 25.01 0.28 -3.09
C TYR A 201 24.59 0.26 -4.55
N ILE A 202 25.57 0.33 -5.47
CA ILE A 202 25.29 0.44 -6.90
C ILE A 202 25.31 -0.94 -7.54
N THR A 203 24.19 -1.34 -8.19
CA THR A 203 24.07 -2.58 -8.97
C THR A 203 23.95 -2.30 -10.45
N ASP A 204 24.59 -3.10 -11.28
CA ASP A 204 24.47 -3.10 -12.74
C ASP A 204 23.54 -4.20 -13.26
N ARG A 205 22.91 -4.93 -12.35
CA ARG A 205 22.10 -6.11 -12.64
C ARG A 205 20.91 -6.24 -11.71
N THR A 206 19.97 -7.07 -12.13
CA THR A 206 18.83 -7.47 -11.30
C THR A 206 19.28 -8.47 -10.23
N TRP A 207 18.96 -8.20 -8.99
CA TRP A 207 19.08 -9.18 -7.90
C TRP A 207 17.81 -9.99 -7.78
N VAL A 208 17.96 -11.32 -7.87
CA VAL A 208 16.85 -12.27 -7.88
C VAL A 208 16.58 -12.81 -6.49
N LEU A 209 15.42 -12.51 -5.96
CA LEU A 209 14.97 -12.94 -4.63
C LEU A 209 14.46 -14.38 -4.68
N ARG A 210 15.05 -15.26 -3.89
CA ARG A 210 14.63 -16.66 -3.74
C ARG A 210 13.38 -16.76 -2.86
N SER A 211 12.64 -17.85 -3.03
CA SER A 211 11.54 -18.20 -2.12
C SER A 211 12.04 -18.25 -0.66
N GLY A 212 11.31 -17.61 0.26
CA GLY A 212 11.69 -17.47 1.66
C GLY A 212 12.62 -16.28 1.96
N THR A 213 12.95 -15.45 0.98
CA THR A 213 13.79 -14.26 1.20
C THR A 213 13.04 -13.17 1.97
N ARG A 214 13.71 -12.63 2.99
CA ARG A 214 13.35 -11.42 3.73
C ARG A 214 14.46 -10.39 3.51
N LEU A 215 14.19 -9.39 2.67
CA LEU A 215 15.13 -8.31 2.37
C LEU A 215 14.80 -7.08 3.22
N TRP A 216 15.73 -6.70 4.08
CA TRP A 216 15.68 -5.46 4.85
C TRP A 216 16.57 -4.38 4.24
N ILE A 217 16.00 -3.20 3.94
CA ILE A 217 16.71 -2.02 3.45
C ILE A 217 16.62 -0.95 4.52
N GLY A 218 17.70 -0.78 5.29
CA GLY A 218 17.74 0.07 6.48
C GLY A 218 17.69 1.58 6.19
N PRO A 219 17.49 2.40 7.23
CA PRO A 219 17.51 3.85 7.08
C PRO A 219 18.87 4.36 6.57
N GLY A 220 18.82 5.32 5.64
CA GLY A 220 20.03 5.88 5.02
C GLY A 220 20.72 4.98 3.98
N VAL A 221 20.17 3.80 3.71
CA VAL A 221 20.61 2.91 2.63
C VAL A 221 19.95 3.33 1.33
N THR A 222 20.73 3.42 0.26
CA THR A 222 20.23 3.59 -1.10
C THR A 222 20.78 2.45 -1.97
N ILE A 223 19.87 1.66 -2.54
CA ILE A 223 20.20 0.69 -3.57
C ILE A 223 19.95 1.36 -4.92
N LYS A 224 20.99 1.59 -5.70
CA LYS A 224 20.95 2.37 -6.94
C LYS A 224 21.31 1.54 -8.15
N LEU A 225 20.52 1.68 -9.22
CA LEU A 225 20.88 1.09 -10.51
C LEU A 225 21.98 1.91 -11.20
N ALA A 226 23.00 1.24 -11.71
CA ALA A 226 24.09 1.88 -12.45
C ALA A 226 23.57 2.48 -13.77
N ASN A 227 24.30 3.45 -14.32
CA ASN A 227 23.95 4.08 -15.59
C ASN A 227 23.96 3.05 -16.72
N GLY A 228 22.91 3.05 -17.54
CA GLY A 228 22.79 2.20 -18.73
C GLY A 228 22.57 0.70 -18.45
N SER A 229 22.26 0.32 -17.22
CA SER A 229 22.01 -1.08 -16.89
C SER A 229 20.72 -1.61 -17.51
N ASN A 230 19.68 -0.78 -17.61
CA ASN A 230 18.45 -1.07 -18.36
C ASN A 230 17.72 -2.35 -17.91
N VAL A 231 17.73 -2.64 -16.63
CA VAL A 231 17.12 -3.81 -16.01
C VAL A 231 16.40 -3.43 -14.70
N PRO A 232 15.42 -4.20 -14.22
CA PRO A 232 14.88 -4.00 -12.88
C PRO A 232 15.95 -4.19 -11.80
N VAL A 233 15.80 -3.50 -10.66
CA VAL A 233 16.68 -3.70 -9.50
C VAL A 233 16.42 -5.06 -8.85
N PHE A 234 15.14 -5.42 -8.70
CA PHE A 234 14.73 -6.69 -8.09
C PHE A 234 13.73 -7.44 -8.95
N ASN A 235 13.94 -8.75 -9.03
CA ASN A 235 12.95 -9.72 -9.47
C ASN A 235 12.88 -10.88 -8.46
N ASN A 236 11.79 -11.63 -8.48
CA ASN A 236 11.76 -12.89 -7.73
C ASN A 236 12.12 -14.09 -8.62
N TYR A 237 12.42 -15.22 -7.98
CA TYR A 237 12.96 -16.42 -8.67
C TYR A 237 11.94 -17.06 -9.60
N SER A 238 10.67 -17.12 -9.19
CA SER A 238 9.59 -17.66 -10.03
C SER A 238 9.48 -16.88 -11.34
N TYR A 239 9.51 -15.57 -11.30
CA TYR A 239 9.48 -14.72 -12.48
C TYR A 239 10.73 -14.90 -13.35
N ALA A 240 11.92 -14.80 -12.75
CA ALA A 240 13.19 -14.82 -13.49
C ALA A 240 13.47 -16.16 -14.19
N ASN A 241 12.93 -17.25 -13.69
CA ASN A 241 13.21 -18.60 -14.18
C ASN A 241 11.96 -19.33 -14.73
N SER A 242 10.81 -18.66 -14.81
CA SER A 242 9.54 -19.25 -15.21
C SER A 242 9.26 -20.56 -14.45
N SER A 243 9.54 -20.58 -13.15
CA SER A 243 9.50 -21.75 -12.29
C SER A 243 8.23 -21.79 -11.42
N ALA A 244 8.15 -22.76 -10.52
CA ALA A 244 7.07 -22.86 -9.55
C ALA A 244 6.96 -21.60 -8.67
N VAL A 245 5.75 -21.35 -8.16
CA VAL A 245 5.42 -20.19 -7.32
C VAL A 245 6.32 -20.11 -6.08
N ASP A 246 6.85 -18.92 -5.81
CA ASP A 246 7.59 -18.64 -4.57
C ASP A 246 6.62 -18.64 -3.37
N ALA A 247 6.98 -19.31 -2.27
CA ALA A 247 6.10 -19.40 -1.11
C ALA A 247 5.96 -18.06 -0.38
N TYR A 248 7.09 -17.37 -0.17
CA TYR A 248 7.16 -16.14 0.60
C TYR A 248 8.30 -15.24 0.15
N ILE A 249 8.01 -13.95 0.02
CA ILE A 249 9.01 -12.89 -0.17
C ILE A 249 8.60 -11.67 0.64
N GLU A 250 9.58 -11.07 1.32
CA GLU A 250 9.42 -9.81 2.05
C GLU A 250 10.51 -8.82 1.64
N ILE A 251 10.12 -7.60 1.27
CA ILE A 251 11.02 -6.47 1.03
C ILE A 251 10.56 -5.34 1.95
N TRP A 252 11.32 -5.08 2.99
CA TRP A 252 10.88 -4.21 4.07
C TRP A 252 11.99 -3.26 4.52
N GLY A 253 11.64 -2.15 5.14
CA GLY A 253 12.60 -1.18 5.69
C GLY A 253 12.24 0.25 5.34
N SER A 254 13.15 1.17 5.58
CA SER A 254 12.96 2.61 5.33
C SER A 254 14.04 3.23 4.42
N GLY A 255 14.77 2.39 3.71
CA GLY A 255 15.76 2.81 2.73
C GLY A 255 15.15 3.20 1.39
N THR A 256 16.01 3.47 0.43
CA THR A 256 15.66 3.93 -0.91
C THR A 256 16.07 2.92 -1.98
N ILE A 257 15.19 2.68 -2.95
CA ILE A 257 15.50 2.03 -4.22
C ILE A 257 15.51 3.12 -5.29
N ASP A 258 16.67 3.39 -5.85
CA ASP A 258 16.90 4.38 -6.91
C ASP A 258 17.07 3.67 -8.25
N TYR A 259 16.02 3.67 -9.07
CA TYR A 259 16.08 3.12 -10.42
C TYR A 259 17.01 3.93 -11.34
N ASN A 260 17.31 5.17 -10.99
CA ASN A 260 18.21 6.07 -11.76
C ASN A 260 17.72 6.28 -13.21
N GLY A 261 16.42 6.48 -13.38
CA GLY A 261 15.73 6.45 -14.67
C GLY A 261 16.24 7.44 -15.70
N ALA A 262 16.74 8.62 -15.29
CA ALA A 262 17.35 9.60 -16.18
C ALA A 262 18.57 9.05 -16.94
N ASN A 263 19.20 7.99 -16.45
CA ASN A 263 20.36 7.32 -17.02
C ASN A 263 20.05 5.91 -17.56
N GLN A 264 18.75 5.58 -17.74
CA GLN A 264 18.29 4.34 -18.37
C GLN A 264 17.53 4.69 -19.65
N THR A 265 17.69 3.86 -20.68
CA THR A 265 17.09 4.08 -22.01
C THR A 265 16.10 2.99 -22.43
N VAL A 266 15.99 1.93 -21.65
CA VAL A 266 15.14 0.78 -21.97
C VAL A 266 13.66 1.13 -21.90
N VAL A 267 12.88 0.52 -22.79
CA VAL A 267 11.42 0.49 -22.79
C VAL A 267 10.95 -0.95 -22.49
N GLY A 268 9.74 -1.11 -22.00
CA GLY A 268 9.19 -2.41 -21.64
C GLY A 268 9.55 -2.81 -20.21
N LEU A 269 9.60 -4.12 -19.94
CA LEU A 269 9.78 -4.65 -18.57
C LEU A 269 11.08 -4.21 -17.90
N GLY A 270 12.11 -3.89 -18.67
CA GLY A 270 13.35 -3.36 -18.12
C GLY A 270 13.25 -1.97 -17.48
N SER A 271 12.21 -1.19 -17.79
CA SER A 271 12.01 0.18 -17.29
C SER A 271 11.36 0.26 -15.91
N MET A 272 11.11 -0.86 -15.25
CA MET A 272 10.50 -0.98 -13.93
C MET A 272 11.57 -1.09 -12.84
N ALA A 273 11.29 -0.57 -11.64
CA ALA A 273 12.24 -0.73 -10.56
C ALA A 273 12.22 -2.15 -9.97
N SER A 274 11.04 -2.78 -9.89
CA SER A 274 10.92 -4.17 -9.41
C SER A 274 9.79 -4.92 -10.10
N ILE A 275 9.99 -6.21 -10.37
CA ILE A 275 8.98 -7.12 -10.92
C ILE A 275 8.85 -8.34 -10.02
N LEU A 276 7.67 -8.54 -9.45
CA LEU A 276 7.35 -9.58 -8.49
C LEU A 276 6.14 -10.38 -8.97
N LYS A 277 6.37 -11.61 -9.44
CA LYS A 277 5.32 -12.43 -10.06
C LYS A 277 5.36 -13.87 -9.54
N GLY A 278 4.18 -14.47 -9.32
CA GLY A 278 4.06 -15.85 -8.92
C GLY A 278 4.53 -16.06 -7.47
N ILE A 279 3.84 -15.43 -6.51
CA ILE A 279 4.22 -15.48 -5.08
C ILE A 279 2.98 -15.77 -4.24
N THR A 280 3.06 -16.77 -3.36
CA THR A 280 1.94 -17.05 -2.47
C THR A 280 1.75 -15.93 -1.44
N SER A 281 2.81 -15.48 -0.78
CA SER A 281 2.75 -14.39 0.20
C SER A 281 3.84 -13.36 -0.06
N LEU A 282 3.44 -12.17 -0.47
CA LEU A 282 4.32 -11.03 -0.74
C LEU A 282 4.08 -9.92 0.28
N LYS A 283 5.16 -9.48 0.93
CA LYS A 283 5.15 -8.26 1.76
C LYS A 283 6.14 -7.24 1.23
N ILE A 284 5.67 -6.01 1.00
CA ILE A 284 6.51 -4.88 0.59
C ILE A 284 6.17 -3.64 1.41
N GLY A 285 7.17 -2.91 1.90
CA GLY A 285 6.88 -1.68 2.63
C GLY A 285 7.82 -1.29 3.75
N GLY A 286 7.23 -0.84 4.89
CA GLY A 286 7.97 -0.37 6.07
C GLY A 286 8.51 1.06 5.95
N GLY A 287 8.20 1.78 4.88
CA GLY A 287 8.72 3.12 4.61
C GLY A 287 9.67 3.19 3.40
N ILE A 288 9.88 2.08 2.69
CA ILE A 288 10.74 2.05 1.49
C ILE A 288 10.29 3.15 0.51
N LYS A 289 11.27 3.93 0.04
CA LYS A 289 11.09 4.91 -1.02
C LYS A 289 11.61 4.35 -2.34
N VAL A 290 10.81 4.41 -3.41
CA VAL A 290 11.27 4.15 -4.79
C VAL A 290 11.33 5.48 -5.52
N ILE A 291 12.48 5.76 -6.15
CA ILE A 291 12.70 6.98 -6.91
C ILE A 291 13.14 6.69 -8.34
N GLY A 292 12.75 7.58 -9.23
CA GLY A 292 13.24 7.63 -10.61
C GLY A 292 12.88 6.43 -11.48
N ALA A 293 11.87 5.62 -11.14
CA ALA A 293 11.38 4.57 -12.03
C ALA A 293 10.77 5.19 -13.30
N ASN A 294 11.18 4.70 -14.47
CA ASN A 294 10.67 5.22 -15.76
C ASN A 294 9.30 4.67 -16.08
N LYS A 295 8.95 3.49 -15.58
CA LYS A 295 7.60 2.92 -15.65
C LYS A 295 7.17 2.55 -14.21
N TYR A 296 6.75 1.36 -13.89
CA TYR A 296 6.20 1.04 -12.58
C TYR A 296 7.30 0.92 -11.50
N ALA A 297 7.10 1.55 -10.34
CA ALA A 297 7.99 1.35 -9.19
C ALA A 297 7.94 -0.11 -8.71
N TRP A 298 6.73 -0.64 -8.57
CA TRP A 298 6.47 -2.03 -8.24
C TRP A 298 5.48 -2.61 -9.24
N LEU A 299 5.91 -3.58 -10.05
CA LEU A 299 5.02 -4.42 -10.85
C LEU A 299 4.79 -5.73 -10.11
N VAL A 300 3.54 -5.97 -9.72
CA VAL A 300 3.13 -7.15 -8.94
C VAL A 300 2.09 -7.94 -9.72
N CYS A 301 2.30 -9.25 -9.88
CA CYS A 301 1.41 -10.11 -10.65
C CYS A 301 1.31 -11.52 -10.02
N ASN A 302 0.17 -12.16 -10.14
CA ASN A 302 -0.07 -13.53 -9.66
C ASN A 302 0.39 -13.72 -8.19
N VAL A 303 -0.29 -13.02 -7.27
CA VAL A 303 -0.01 -13.06 -5.83
C VAL A 303 -1.28 -13.45 -5.07
N THR A 304 -1.17 -14.44 -4.17
CA THR A 304 -2.32 -14.87 -3.37
C THR A 304 -2.57 -13.94 -2.19
N TYR A 305 -1.53 -13.61 -1.42
CA TYR A 305 -1.61 -12.70 -0.27
C TYR A 305 -0.62 -11.55 -0.45
N LEU A 306 -1.14 -10.38 -0.80
CA LEU A 306 -0.34 -9.16 -0.96
C LEU A 306 -0.49 -8.27 0.28
N THR A 307 0.62 -7.91 0.90
CA THR A 307 0.70 -6.86 1.92
C THR A 307 1.64 -5.76 1.44
N ALA A 308 1.09 -4.58 1.16
CA ALA A 308 1.86 -3.40 0.74
C ALA A 308 1.58 -2.25 1.72
N VAL A 309 2.57 -1.87 2.55
CA VAL A 309 2.34 -0.93 3.64
C VAL A 309 3.45 0.11 3.74
N GLY A 310 3.06 1.39 3.67
CA GLY A 310 4.00 2.50 3.88
C GLY A 310 4.99 2.70 2.74
N LEU A 311 4.60 2.45 1.50
CA LEU A 311 5.44 2.71 0.33
C LEU A 311 5.46 4.21 -0.01
N ASN A 312 6.63 4.70 -0.39
CA ASN A 312 6.83 6.08 -0.82
C ASN A 312 7.30 6.13 -2.28
N PHE A 313 6.79 7.09 -3.03
CA PHE A 313 7.07 7.22 -4.46
C PHE A 313 7.60 8.60 -4.84
N ASP A 314 8.55 8.61 -5.77
CA ASP A 314 8.99 9.79 -6.52
C ASP A 314 9.42 9.30 -7.91
N THR A 315 8.41 8.98 -8.76
CA THR A 315 8.58 8.21 -9.98
C THR A 315 7.97 8.91 -11.19
N ASN A 316 8.40 8.51 -12.39
CA ASN A 316 7.94 9.09 -13.66
C ASN A 316 6.65 8.45 -14.18
N SER A 317 6.19 7.34 -13.59
CA SER A 317 4.94 6.64 -13.90
C SER A 317 4.35 6.08 -12.61
N ASP A 318 3.72 4.89 -12.63
CA ASP A 318 2.95 4.34 -11.53
C ASP A 318 3.79 4.02 -10.28
N GLY A 319 3.15 4.10 -9.14
CA GLY A 319 3.68 3.63 -7.87
C GLY A 319 3.58 2.10 -7.74
N LEU A 320 2.48 1.61 -7.22
CA LEU A 320 2.18 0.18 -7.12
C LEU A 320 1.24 -0.22 -8.28
N HIS A 321 1.77 -0.96 -9.23
CA HIS A 321 1.04 -1.46 -10.39
C HIS A 321 0.80 -2.96 -10.25
N CYS A 322 -0.47 -3.34 -10.20
CA CYS A 322 -0.94 -4.69 -9.99
C CYS A 322 -1.52 -5.27 -11.26
N GLN A 323 -1.11 -6.48 -11.64
CA GLN A 323 -1.67 -7.27 -12.73
C GLN A 323 -2.21 -8.60 -12.22
N PRO A 324 -3.29 -9.15 -12.81
CA PRO A 324 -3.95 -10.33 -12.27
C PRO A 324 -3.16 -11.64 -12.45
N PRO A 325 -3.54 -12.69 -11.72
CA PRO A 325 -4.49 -12.67 -10.60
C PRO A 325 -3.85 -12.16 -9.31
N ILE A 326 -4.59 -11.39 -8.54
CA ILE A 326 -4.20 -11.04 -7.16
C ILE A 326 -5.39 -11.28 -6.24
N ARG A 327 -5.13 -11.96 -5.12
CA ARG A 327 -6.15 -12.24 -4.10
C ARG A 327 -5.68 -11.71 -2.76
N HIS A 328 -6.64 -11.34 -1.88
CA HIS A 328 -6.36 -10.90 -0.50
C HIS A 328 -5.27 -9.83 -0.43
N ALA A 329 -5.50 -8.69 -1.10
CA ALA A 329 -4.58 -7.57 -1.09
C ALA A 329 -4.89 -6.61 0.06
N TYR A 330 -3.92 -6.44 0.95
CA TYR A 330 -3.92 -5.47 2.05
C TYR A 330 -2.93 -4.35 1.74
N ILE A 331 -3.45 -3.17 1.38
CA ILE A 331 -2.64 -2.02 0.92
C ILE A 331 -2.89 -0.83 1.85
N ARG A 332 -1.84 -0.28 2.47
CA ARG A 332 -1.95 0.80 3.45
C ARG A 332 -0.86 1.85 3.28
N ASN A 333 -1.26 3.12 3.46
CA ASN A 333 -0.36 4.25 3.62
C ASN A 333 0.63 4.42 2.45
N LEU A 334 0.12 4.41 1.22
CA LEU A 334 0.90 4.79 0.05
C LEU A 334 1.02 6.32 -0.02
N LYS A 335 2.20 6.86 -0.33
CA LYS A 335 2.37 8.31 -0.41
C LYS A 335 3.44 8.73 -1.41
N GLY A 336 3.36 9.97 -1.86
CA GLY A 336 4.40 10.60 -2.67
C GLY A 336 3.90 11.14 -3.99
N LYS A 337 4.82 11.22 -4.95
CA LYS A 337 4.58 11.70 -6.29
C LYS A 337 4.76 10.56 -7.30
N THR A 338 3.80 10.44 -8.21
CA THR A 338 3.88 9.53 -9.36
C THR A 338 3.56 10.31 -10.63
N GLY A 339 4.24 10.01 -11.71
CA GLY A 339 3.97 10.66 -13.01
C GLY A 339 2.73 10.10 -13.71
N ASP A 340 2.20 8.98 -13.23
CA ASP A 340 0.94 8.35 -13.65
C ASP A 340 0.15 7.95 -12.38
N ASP A 341 -0.37 6.75 -12.26
CA ASP A 341 -1.24 6.35 -11.16
C ASP A 341 -0.46 5.97 -9.88
N MET A 342 -0.95 6.34 -8.71
CA MET A 342 -0.30 5.92 -7.46
C MET A 342 -0.53 4.43 -7.18
N LEU A 343 -1.74 3.95 -7.41
CA LEU A 343 -2.14 2.55 -7.28
C LEU A 343 -2.96 2.15 -8.51
N ALA A 344 -2.46 1.21 -9.29
CA ALA A 344 -3.14 0.71 -10.47
C ALA A 344 -3.47 -0.78 -10.35
N PHE A 345 -4.67 -1.15 -10.77
CA PHE A 345 -5.12 -2.52 -10.97
C PHE A 345 -5.49 -2.68 -12.45
N THR A 346 -4.66 -3.38 -13.21
CA THR A 346 -4.78 -3.44 -14.66
C THR A 346 -4.89 -4.89 -15.14
N ILE A 347 -6.01 -5.21 -15.77
CA ILE A 347 -6.20 -6.45 -16.52
C ILE A 347 -5.98 -6.12 -18.01
N GLY A 348 -5.02 -6.77 -18.65
CA GLY A 348 -4.74 -6.53 -20.07
C GLY A 348 -3.95 -5.24 -20.33
N ASP A 349 -2.82 -5.08 -19.70
CA ASP A 349 -1.92 -3.94 -19.92
C ASP A 349 -1.31 -3.95 -21.33
N TYR A 350 -0.64 -2.86 -21.72
CA TYR A 350 0.10 -2.80 -23.00
C TYR A 350 1.08 -3.96 -23.14
N ALA A 351 1.16 -4.56 -24.32
CA ALA A 351 1.95 -5.78 -24.57
C ALA A 351 3.39 -5.73 -24.04
N ASN A 352 4.03 -4.55 -24.08
CA ASN A 352 5.41 -4.37 -23.60
C ASN A 352 5.55 -4.37 -22.06
N TYR A 353 4.45 -4.24 -21.33
CA TYR A 353 4.40 -4.12 -19.87
C TYR A 353 3.53 -5.21 -19.23
N ASN A 354 2.86 -5.99 -20.05
CA ASN A 354 1.91 -7.01 -19.58
C ASN A 354 2.63 -8.30 -19.21
N ILE A 355 2.48 -8.70 -17.95
CA ILE A 355 2.88 -9.99 -17.42
C ILE A 355 1.70 -10.75 -16.78
N SER A 356 0.47 -10.23 -16.98
CA SER A 356 -0.74 -10.81 -16.40
C SER A 356 -0.95 -12.28 -16.78
N GLU A 357 -1.64 -12.99 -15.92
CA GLU A 357 -2.16 -14.33 -16.18
C GLU A 357 -3.70 -14.28 -16.10
N PRO A 358 -4.40 -15.25 -16.70
CA PRO A 358 -5.86 -15.31 -16.57
C PRO A 358 -6.31 -15.38 -15.12
N GLY A 359 -7.26 -14.53 -14.73
CA GLY A 359 -7.81 -14.53 -13.39
C GLY A 359 -8.27 -13.16 -12.91
N ASP A 360 -8.82 -13.15 -11.71
CA ASP A 360 -9.47 -12.00 -11.12
C ASP A 360 -8.54 -11.24 -10.14
N PHE A 361 -8.86 -9.97 -9.92
CA PHE A 361 -8.52 -9.30 -8.66
C PHE A 361 -9.64 -9.54 -7.66
N SER A 362 -9.33 -10.05 -6.47
CA SER A 362 -10.34 -10.31 -5.44
C SER A 362 -9.89 -9.96 -4.03
N ASP A 363 -10.85 -9.51 -3.22
CA ASP A 363 -10.64 -9.19 -1.81
C ASP A 363 -9.55 -8.13 -1.60
N VAL A 364 -9.70 -7.00 -2.29
CA VAL A 364 -8.75 -5.88 -2.22
C VAL A 364 -9.22 -4.86 -1.21
N ASP A 365 -8.38 -4.54 -0.25
CA ASP A 365 -8.60 -3.49 0.74
C ASP A 365 -7.41 -2.51 0.73
N ALA A 366 -7.64 -1.31 0.15
CA ALA A 366 -6.66 -0.24 0.03
C ALA A 366 -7.11 0.97 0.87
N GLU A 367 -6.22 1.48 1.74
CA GLU A 367 -6.54 2.60 2.62
C GLU A 367 -5.32 3.51 2.88
N GLY A 368 -5.58 4.82 2.94
CA GLY A 368 -4.56 5.80 3.27
C GLY A 368 -3.65 6.11 2.08
N LEU A 369 -4.20 6.70 1.03
CA LEU A 369 -3.42 7.15 -0.13
C LEU A 369 -3.20 8.66 -0.05
N PHE A 370 -1.94 9.09 -0.01
CA PHE A 370 -1.53 10.49 0.17
C PHE A 370 -0.80 10.98 -1.10
N CYS A 371 -1.57 11.53 -2.03
CA CYS A 371 -1.07 11.99 -3.32
C CYS A 371 -0.51 13.40 -3.22
N ASN A 372 0.81 13.57 -3.36
CA ASN A 372 1.39 14.88 -3.59
C ASN A 372 1.16 15.32 -5.05
N TYR A 373 1.17 14.36 -5.96
CA TYR A 373 0.83 14.47 -7.36
C TYR A 373 0.70 13.06 -7.94
N ALA A 374 -0.35 12.80 -8.71
CA ALA A 374 -0.57 11.57 -9.48
C ALA A 374 -1.56 11.90 -10.60
N HIS A 375 -1.58 11.17 -11.71
CA HIS A 375 -2.70 11.27 -12.66
C HIS A 375 -3.98 10.85 -11.97
N CYS A 376 -4.02 9.65 -11.39
CA CYS A 376 -5.07 9.21 -10.50
C CYS A 376 -4.47 8.65 -9.21
N ALA A 377 -5.18 8.80 -8.10
CA ALA A 377 -4.78 8.09 -6.87
C ALA A 377 -4.98 6.58 -7.03
N VAL A 378 -6.09 6.18 -7.66
CA VAL A 378 -6.39 4.78 -7.98
C VAL A 378 -6.95 4.66 -9.39
N LYS A 379 -6.43 3.71 -10.14
CA LYS A 379 -6.96 3.30 -11.44
C LYS A 379 -7.32 1.82 -11.45
N ILE A 380 -8.49 1.53 -11.97
CA ILE A 380 -9.00 0.18 -12.22
C ILE A 380 -9.27 0.07 -13.72
N THR A 381 -8.51 -0.76 -14.41
CA THR A 381 -8.62 -0.90 -15.87
C THR A 381 -8.75 -2.36 -16.25
N GLY A 382 -9.73 -2.71 -17.07
CA GLY A 382 -9.97 -4.09 -17.48
C GLY A 382 -10.24 -4.22 -18.98
N ASP A 383 -9.78 -5.35 -19.53
CA ASP A 383 -10.02 -5.77 -20.92
C ASP A 383 -11.06 -6.90 -21.03
N GLY A 384 -11.65 -7.30 -19.89
CA GLY A 384 -12.66 -8.36 -19.81
C GLY A 384 -12.12 -9.79 -19.70
N THR A 385 -10.82 -10.00 -19.63
CA THR A 385 -10.23 -11.34 -19.42
C THR A 385 -10.25 -11.78 -17.95
N GLY A 386 -10.63 -10.89 -17.05
CA GLY A 386 -10.83 -11.13 -15.61
C GLY A 386 -11.80 -10.13 -15.01
N ASN A 387 -12.09 -10.26 -13.71
CA ASN A 387 -13.02 -9.43 -12.99
C ASN A 387 -12.35 -8.73 -11.81
N PHE A 388 -12.99 -7.64 -11.35
CA PHE A 388 -12.66 -6.95 -10.11
C PHE A 388 -13.73 -7.29 -9.06
N VAL A 389 -13.34 -8.00 -7.99
CA VAL A 389 -14.30 -8.62 -7.07
C VAL A 389 -14.03 -8.21 -5.62
N ARG A 390 -14.98 -7.57 -4.97
CA ARG A 390 -14.91 -7.12 -3.56
C ARG A 390 -13.72 -6.19 -3.30
N PHE A 391 -13.82 -4.97 -3.83
CA PHE A 391 -12.84 -3.89 -3.63
C PHE A 391 -13.34 -2.90 -2.58
N ARG A 392 -12.47 -2.52 -1.67
CA ARG A 392 -12.62 -1.36 -0.81
C ARG A 392 -11.43 -0.43 -0.98
N ILE A 393 -11.70 0.83 -1.28
CA ILE A 393 -10.71 1.90 -1.42
C ILE A 393 -11.14 3.02 -0.47
N SER A 394 -10.27 3.42 0.47
CA SER A 394 -10.63 4.36 1.53
C SER A 394 -9.50 5.34 1.86
N GLY A 395 -9.87 6.53 2.35
CA GLY A 395 -8.90 7.48 2.88
C GLY A 395 -7.95 8.03 1.82
N ILE A 396 -8.47 8.74 0.83
CA ILE A 396 -7.69 9.34 -0.26
C ILE A 396 -7.52 10.83 -0.02
N TYR A 397 -6.27 11.31 -0.01
CA TYR A 397 -5.87 12.68 0.34
C TYR A 397 -4.93 13.28 -0.70
N GLY A 398 -4.86 14.61 -0.72
CA GLY A 398 -3.93 15.38 -1.57
C GLY A 398 -4.53 15.82 -2.89
N ASP A 399 -3.69 15.92 -3.91
CA ASP A 399 -4.08 16.44 -5.22
C ASP A 399 -3.76 15.42 -6.32
N THR A 400 -4.67 15.27 -7.29
CA THR A 400 -4.44 14.51 -8.51
C THR A 400 -4.52 15.43 -9.72
N GLU A 401 -3.84 15.09 -10.79
CA GLU A 401 -3.87 15.85 -12.04
C GLU A 401 -5.18 15.64 -12.79
N GLN A 402 -5.73 14.45 -12.71
CA GLN A 402 -6.96 14.06 -13.38
C GLN A 402 -8.03 13.66 -12.36
N CYS A 403 -8.37 12.39 -12.27
CA CYS A 403 -9.38 11.87 -11.36
C CYS A 403 -8.77 11.40 -10.04
N VAL A 404 -9.56 11.37 -8.99
CA VAL A 404 -9.10 10.70 -7.75
C VAL A 404 -9.18 9.18 -7.93
N VAL A 405 -10.31 8.66 -8.38
CA VAL A 405 -10.47 7.24 -8.73
C VAL A 405 -11.02 7.14 -10.14
N ARG A 406 -10.41 6.31 -10.97
CA ARG A 406 -10.83 6.05 -12.34
C ARG A 406 -11.11 4.57 -12.56
N VAL A 407 -12.26 4.26 -13.15
CA VAL A 407 -12.61 2.93 -13.64
C VAL A 407 -12.70 2.98 -15.15
N TRP A 408 -11.85 2.23 -15.85
CA TRP A 408 -11.80 2.19 -17.30
C TRP A 408 -12.14 0.81 -17.85
N GLY A 409 -12.96 0.80 -18.93
CA GLY A 409 -13.08 -0.32 -19.84
C GLY A 409 -12.06 -0.14 -20.96
N ASP A 410 -11.04 -0.96 -21.03
CA ASP A 410 -10.05 -0.91 -22.09
C ASP A 410 -10.43 -1.81 -23.27
N ALA A 411 -9.89 -1.45 -24.41
CA ALA A 411 -10.24 -2.06 -25.66
C ALA A 411 -9.53 -3.38 -25.85
N ASN A 412 -10.18 -4.50 -25.73
CA ASN A 412 -9.67 -5.61 -26.54
C ASN A 412 -10.60 -6.80 -26.76
N LEU A 413 -11.37 -7.29 -25.80
CA LEU A 413 -12.04 -8.58 -26.03
C LEU A 413 -13.49 -8.67 -25.53
N THR A 414 -13.79 -8.15 -24.34
CA THR A 414 -15.12 -8.23 -23.73
C THR A 414 -15.34 -7.11 -22.73
N LYS A 415 -16.52 -7.04 -22.11
CA LYS A 415 -16.82 -6.04 -21.10
C LYS A 415 -15.99 -6.21 -19.84
N THR A 416 -15.61 -5.10 -19.24
CA THR A 416 -15.01 -5.06 -17.89
C THR A 416 -16.09 -5.26 -16.85
N VAL A 417 -15.89 -6.21 -15.92
CA VAL A 417 -16.84 -6.50 -14.83
C VAL A 417 -16.26 -6.13 -13.48
N VAL A 418 -17.00 -5.30 -12.75
CA VAL A 418 -16.64 -4.83 -11.40
C VAL A 418 -17.73 -5.25 -10.43
N LYS A 419 -17.41 -6.13 -9.47
CA LYS A 419 -18.35 -6.65 -8.49
C LYS A 419 -18.05 -6.11 -7.10
N ASN A 420 -18.98 -5.34 -6.53
CA ASN A 420 -18.89 -4.79 -5.17
C ASN A 420 -17.67 -3.89 -4.97
N LEU A 421 -17.68 -2.71 -5.57
CA LEU A 421 -16.69 -1.66 -5.37
C LEU A 421 -17.21 -0.65 -4.32
N THR A 422 -16.48 -0.50 -3.24
CA THR A 422 -16.69 0.55 -2.23
C THR A 422 -15.55 1.56 -2.30
N ILE A 423 -15.91 2.84 -2.44
CA ILE A 423 -14.97 3.96 -2.42
C ILE A 423 -15.42 4.91 -1.34
N GLU A 424 -14.59 5.19 -0.34
CA GLU A 424 -15.03 5.97 0.80
C GLU A 424 -13.94 6.89 1.37
N ASN A 425 -14.36 7.93 2.10
CA ASN A 425 -13.45 8.90 2.73
C ASN A 425 -12.55 9.60 1.70
N ILE A 426 -13.18 10.22 0.71
CA ILE A 426 -12.48 10.86 -0.40
C ILE A 426 -12.28 12.34 -0.07
N PHE A 427 -11.06 12.74 0.27
CA PHE A 427 -10.66 14.11 0.59
C PHE A 427 -9.79 14.73 -0.50
N ALA A 428 -9.23 13.92 -1.39
CA ALA A 428 -8.36 14.38 -2.45
C ALA A 428 -9.11 15.25 -3.46
N LYS A 429 -8.38 16.22 -4.04
CA LYS A 429 -8.90 17.15 -5.05
C LYS A 429 -8.52 16.63 -6.44
N PRO A 430 -9.50 16.43 -7.35
CA PRO A 430 -9.20 16.10 -8.74
C PRO A 430 -8.70 17.34 -9.50
N GLY A 431 -8.08 17.10 -10.66
CA GLY A 431 -7.69 18.17 -11.59
C GLY A 431 -8.85 19.03 -12.04
N SER A 432 -8.56 20.27 -12.37
CA SER A 432 -9.56 21.28 -12.73
C SER A 432 -9.59 21.66 -14.21
N THR A 433 -8.66 21.17 -15.02
CA THR A 433 -8.44 21.65 -16.40
C THR A 433 -9.06 20.80 -17.51
N GLY A 434 -9.65 19.66 -17.19
CA GLY A 434 -10.29 18.76 -18.15
C GLY A 434 -11.79 18.67 -17.97
N SER A 435 -12.56 18.57 -19.05
CA SER A 435 -14.03 18.43 -18.99
C SER A 435 -14.49 17.07 -18.42
N GLU A 436 -13.59 16.12 -18.29
CA GLU A 436 -13.86 14.74 -17.88
C GLU A 436 -13.21 14.38 -16.54
N PHE A 437 -12.63 15.35 -15.81
CA PHE A 437 -11.96 15.10 -14.55
C PHE A 437 -12.92 15.23 -13.38
N ALA A 438 -13.24 14.10 -12.76
CA ALA A 438 -14.14 14.01 -11.62
C ALA A 438 -13.40 13.43 -10.41
N ALA A 439 -14.00 13.52 -9.22
CA ALA A 439 -13.47 12.77 -8.10
C ALA A 439 -13.50 11.27 -8.40
N ILE A 440 -14.61 10.78 -8.96
CA ILE A 440 -14.74 9.40 -9.45
C ILE A 440 -15.18 9.45 -10.91
N GLU A 441 -14.39 8.90 -11.79
CA GLU A 441 -14.70 8.75 -13.22
C GLU A 441 -14.92 7.28 -13.57
N ILE A 442 -15.99 7.02 -14.30
CA ILE A 442 -16.26 5.73 -14.96
C ILE A 442 -16.23 6.00 -16.46
N ASN A 443 -15.33 5.38 -17.19
CA ASN A 443 -15.09 5.68 -18.60
C ASN A 443 -14.89 4.40 -19.40
N ASP A 444 -15.79 4.14 -20.33
CA ASP A 444 -15.74 2.95 -21.19
C ASP A 444 -15.04 3.16 -22.52
N ARG A 445 -14.40 4.33 -22.74
CA ARG A 445 -13.65 4.62 -23.98
C ARG A 445 -12.26 4.00 -24.00
N GLY A 446 -11.69 3.65 -22.83
CA GLY A 446 -10.32 3.17 -22.72
C GLY A 446 -9.30 4.18 -23.26
N PHE A 447 -8.22 3.68 -23.83
CA PHE A 447 -7.17 4.49 -24.48
C PHE A 447 -7.53 4.78 -25.96
N GLY A 448 -8.45 5.69 -26.21
CA GLY A 448 -8.77 6.11 -27.58
C GLY A 448 -10.20 5.81 -28.04
N THR A 449 -10.37 5.26 -29.24
CA THR A 449 -11.70 5.04 -29.87
C THR A 449 -12.22 3.62 -29.74
N SER A 450 -11.49 2.74 -29.07
CA SER A 450 -11.75 1.29 -29.02
C SER A 450 -12.05 0.79 -27.61
N GLY A 451 -12.84 1.51 -26.83
CA GLY A 451 -13.26 1.06 -25.51
C GLY A 451 -14.31 -0.06 -25.56
N TYR A 452 -14.60 -0.64 -24.42
CA TYR A 452 -15.67 -1.63 -24.22
C TYR A 452 -16.50 -1.29 -23.01
N SER A 453 -17.73 -1.80 -22.98
CA SER A 453 -18.67 -1.59 -21.90
C SER A 453 -18.10 -2.03 -20.56
N ILE A 454 -18.53 -1.33 -19.52
CA ILE A 454 -18.27 -1.66 -18.12
C ILE A 454 -19.59 -2.13 -17.51
N GLU A 455 -19.56 -3.25 -16.82
CA GLU A 455 -20.67 -3.71 -15.99
C GLU A 455 -20.26 -3.62 -14.52
N VAL A 456 -21.01 -2.87 -13.74
CA VAL A 456 -20.79 -2.70 -12.31
C VAL A 456 -22.00 -3.23 -11.55
N ASP A 457 -21.81 -4.28 -10.73
CA ASP A 457 -22.91 -4.82 -9.91
C ASP A 457 -23.31 -3.80 -8.83
N THR A 458 -22.35 -3.40 -8.01
CA THR A 458 -22.60 -2.41 -6.94
C THR A 458 -21.40 -1.46 -6.84
N LEU A 459 -21.67 -0.16 -6.95
CA LEU A 459 -20.74 0.92 -6.63
C LEU A 459 -21.27 1.71 -5.43
N LEU A 460 -20.59 1.59 -4.32
CA LEU A 460 -20.92 2.29 -3.09
C LEU A 460 -19.89 3.37 -2.81
N ILE A 461 -20.31 4.63 -2.88
CA ILE A 461 -19.49 5.79 -2.59
C ILE A 461 -19.95 6.38 -1.26
N ARG A 462 -19.03 6.48 -0.28
CA ARG A 462 -19.34 7.00 1.04
C ARG A 462 -18.43 8.17 1.41
N ASN A 463 -18.99 9.14 2.13
CA ASN A 463 -18.25 10.26 2.68
C ASN A 463 -17.36 10.95 1.61
N LEU A 464 -18.01 11.37 0.53
CA LEU A 464 -17.39 12.12 -0.55
C LEU A 464 -17.16 13.56 -0.09
N ARG A 465 -15.91 13.90 0.26
CA ARG A 465 -15.50 15.22 0.77
C ARG A 465 -14.65 16.00 -0.21
N SER A 466 -14.33 15.40 -1.34
CA SER A 466 -13.64 16.08 -2.44
C SER A 466 -14.47 17.29 -2.89
N GLN A 467 -13.87 18.46 -2.88
CA GLN A 467 -14.51 19.70 -3.32
C GLN A 467 -13.98 20.07 -4.70
N ASN A 468 -14.86 20.06 -5.67
CA ASN A 468 -14.56 20.53 -7.00
C ASN A 468 -15.76 21.27 -7.58
N ASP A 469 -15.71 22.60 -7.56
CA ASP A 469 -16.79 23.45 -8.05
C ASP A 469 -16.82 23.57 -9.57
N ALA A 470 -15.78 23.06 -10.26
CA ALA A 470 -15.64 23.12 -11.71
C ALA A 470 -16.07 21.83 -12.42
N GLN A 471 -16.14 20.70 -11.70
CA GLN A 471 -16.37 19.36 -12.29
C GLN A 471 -17.42 18.57 -11.49
N GLN A 472 -17.93 17.50 -12.10
CA GLN A 472 -18.80 16.54 -11.44
C GLN A 472 -18.05 15.77 -10.34
N SER A 473 -18.73 15.41 -9.27
CA SER A 473 -18.16 14.56 -8.23
C SER A 473 -18.02 13.12 -8.69
N VAL A 474 -19.06 12.59 -9.32
CA VAL A 474 -19.09 11.26 -9.97
C VAL A 474 -19.50 11.47 -11.42
N TYR A 475 -18.67 11.02 -12.35
CA TYR A 475 -18.88 11.28 -13.77
C TYR A 475 -18.77 10.00 -14.59
N PHE A 476 -19.73 9.81 -15.47
CA PHE A 476 -19.69 8.76 -16.47
C PHE A 476 -19.40 9.35 -17.85
N ALA A 477 -18.31 8.88 -18.47
CA ALA A 477 -17.95 9.19 -19.84
C ALA A 477 -17.82 7.92 -20.66
N GLY A 478 -18.50 7.84 -21.80
CA GLY A 478 -18.38 6.66 -22.63
C GLY A 478 -19.47 6.51 -23.68
N THR A 479 -19.35 5.48 -24.52
CA THR A 479 -20.26 5.25 -25.67
C THR A 479 -20.59 3.79 -25.91
N PHE A 480 -20.09 2.87 -25.10
CA PHE A 480 -20.12 1.43 -25.40
C PHE A 480 -21.23 0.63 -24.66
N GLY A 481 -22.23 1.31 -24.08
CA GLY A 481 -23.38 0.65 -23.50
C GLY A 481 -23.12 0.02 -22.12
N SER A 482 -22.40 0.73 -21.28
CA SER A 482 -22.14 0.28 -19.90
C SER A 482 -23.39 0.24 -19.02
N VAL A 483 -23.34 -0.61 -17.99
CA VAL A 483 -24.43 -0.81 -17.04
C VAL A 483 -23.90 -0.71 -15.62
N ILE A 484 -24.62 0.02 -14.77
CA ILE A 484 -24.39 0.03 -13.31
C ILE A 484 -25.72 -0.40 -12.66
N HIS A 485 -25.72 -1.55 -11.99
CA HIS A 485 -26.94 -2.06 -11.37
C HIS A 485 -27.31 -1.24 -10.13
N ASP A 486 -26.38 -1.08 -9.19
CA ASP A 486 -26.59 -0.28 -7.99
C ASP A 486 -25.50 0.77 -7.81
N LEU A 487 -25.83 2.05 -7.93
CA LEU A 487 -24.98 3.18 -7.61
C LEU A 487 -25.52 3.93 -6.38
N VAL A 488 -24.75 3.93 -5.30
CA VAL A 488 -25.09 4.65 -4.07
C VAL A 488 -24.03 5.70 -3.76
N ILE A 489 -24.45 6.97 -3.64
CA ILE A 489 -23.61 8.09 -3.20
C ILE A 489 -24.14 8.56 -1.85
N ASP A 490 -23.45 8.23 -0.76
CA ASP A 490 -23.84 8.46 0.62
C ASP A 490 -22.85 9.40 1.33
N GLY A 491 -23.32 10.56 1.78
CA GLY A 491 -22.46 11.59 2.36
C GLY A 491 -21.81 12.47 1.29
N LEU A 492 -22.43 13.63 1.01
CA LEU A 492 -22.12 14.49 -0.12
C LEU A 492 -21.04 15.54 0.24
N PRO A 493 -20.29 16.07 -0.75
CA PRO A 493 -19.36 17.17 -0.55
C PRO A 493 -20.12 18.45 -0.14
N ARG A 494 -19.37 19.41 0.44
CA ARG A 494 -19.96 20.70 0.80
C ARG A 494 -20.36 21.52 -0.42
N SER A 495 -19.59 21.44 -1.50
CA SER A 495 -19.85 22.10 -2.77
C SER A 495 -19.44 21.23 -3.96
N ALA A 496 -20.11 21.37 -5.08
CA ALA A 496 -19.77 20.70 -6.34
C ALA A 496 -20.42 21.42 -7.51
N PHE A 497 -19.92 21.15 -8.72
CA PHE A 497 -20.61 21.48 -9.98
C PHE A 497 -21.84 20.57 -10.17
N ALA A 498 -21.64 19.26 -10.06
CA ALA A 498 -22.69 18.26 -9.98
C ALA A 498 -22.26 17.10 -9.09
N ILE A 499 -23.21 16.39 -8.47
CA ILE A 499 -22.92 15.16 -7.70
C ILE A 499 -22.72 13.99 -8.66
N PHE A 500 -23.63 13.81 -9.59
CA PHE A 500 -23.59 12.78 -10.62
C PHE A 500 -23.82 13.37 -12.00
N GLY A 501 -22.96 13.06 -12.95
CA GLY A 501 -23.04 13.51 -14.32
C GLY A 501 -22.81 12.40 -15.35
N VAL A 502 -23.54 12.47 -16.46
CA VAL A 502 -23.38 11.59 -17.61
C VAL A 502 -23.19 12.44 -18.85
N ASN A 503 -22.18 12.16 -19.67
CA ASN A 503 -21.89 12.97 -20.84
C ASN A 503 -22.92 12.79 -21.98
N ASN A 504 -22.90 13.65 -22.96
CA ASN A 504 -23.87 13.67 -24.07
C ASN A 504 -23.68 12.56 -25.12
N ALA A 505 -22.57 11.85 -25.09
CA ALA A 505 -22.29 10.73 -26.00
C ALA A 505 -22.57 9.37 -25.35
N SER A 506 -22.90 9.34 -24.06
CA SER A 506 -23.04 8.11 -23.27
C SER A 506 -24.30 7.31 -23.63
N THR A 507 -24.16 5.99 -23.55
CA THR A 507 -25.27 5.02 -23.60
C THR A 507 -25.39 4.28 -22.26
N LEU A 508 -25.02 4.90 -21.15
CA LEU A 508 -25.10 4.32 -19.80
C LEU A 508 -26.51 3.92 -19.42
N ALA A 509 -26.65 2.73 -18.86
CA ALA A 509 -27.83 2.33 -18.10
C ALA A 509 -27.51 2.22 -16.60
N VAL A 510 -28.34 2.80 -15.76
CA VAL A 510 -28.29 2.67 -14.30
C VAL A 510 -29.61 2.10 -13.82
N ASP A 511 -29.58 0.93 -13.16
CA ASP A 511 -30.81 0.34 -12.65
C ASP A 511 -31.28 1.11 -11.40
N ASN A 512 -30.40 1.32 -10.45
CA ASN A 512 -30.70 2.05 -9.22
C ASN A 512 -29.62 3.11 -8.94
N LEU A 513 -29.97 4.39 -9.01
CA LEU A 513 -29.16 5.51 -8.54
C LEU A 513 -29.72 6.00 -7.21
N THR A 514 -28.94 5.99 -6.16
CA THR A 514 -29.30 6.56 -4.86
C THR A 514 -28.29 7.63 -4.44
N ILE A 515 -28.74 8.85 -4.21
CA ILE A 515 -27.96 9.98 -3.68
C ILE A 515 -28.56 10.36 -2.34
N LYS A 516 -27.73 10.33 -1.27
CA LYS A 516 -28.28 10.58 0.07
C LYS A 516 -27.31 11.23 1.05
N ASN A 517 -27.93 11.80 2.09
CA ASN A 517 -27.26 12.33 3.28
C ASN A 517 -26.27 13.45 2.99
N GLY A 518 -26.78 14.65 2.70
CA GLY A 518 -25.90 15.80 2.49
C GLY A 518 -26.59 17.14 2.42
N ASN A 519 -25.78 18.18 2.65
CA ASN A 519 -26.14 19.56 2.43
C ASN A 519 -25.09 20.16 1.51
N ILE A 520 -25.49 20.40 0.26
CA ILE A 520 -24.57 20.80 -0.80
C ILE A 520 -24.86 22.24 -1.26
N ILE A 521 -23.82 23.01 -1.52
CA ILE A 521 -23.87 24.34 -2.07
C ILE A 521 -23.40 24.29 -3.52
N PHE A 522 -24.23 24.73 -4.44
CA PHE A 522 -23.90 24.90 -5.85
C PHE A 522 -23.53 26.37 -6.12
N GLN A 523 -22.28 26.60 -6.50
CA GLN A 523 -21.71 27.95 -6.62
C GLN A 523 -22.02 28.63 -7.94
N ASP A 524 -22.30 27.84 -8.99
CA ASP A 524 -22.55 28.38 -10.33
C ASP A 524 -24.03 28.25 -10.73
N ASN A 525 -24.45 29.11 -11.65
CA ASN A 525 -25.80 29.19 -12.17
C ASN A 525 -26.27 27.98 -12.97
N ALA A 526 -25.35 27.13 -13.49
CA ALA A 526 -25.65 25.97 -14.30
C ALA A 526 -25.60 24.66 -13.53
N ASN A 527 -25.33 24.71 -12.23
CA ASN A 527 -25.07 23.51 -11.42
C ASN A 527 -26.34 22.72 -11.12
N SER A 528 -26.19 21.41 -11.04
CA SER A 528 -27.28 20.47 -10.77
C SER A 528 -26.79 19.30 -9.96
N ALA A 529 -27.62 18.76 -9.07
CA ALA A 529 -27.23 17.55 -8.32
C ALA A 529 -27.07 16.36 -9.25
N VAL A 530 -27.95 16.20 -10.20
CA VAL A 530 -27.91 15.15 -11.23
C VAL A 530 -27.99 15.77 -12.60
N VAL A 531 -27.01 15.49 -13.47
CA VAL A 531 -26.99 15.92 -14.88
C VAL A 531 -26.89 14.68 -15.76
N VAL A 532 -27.94 14.34 -16.47
CA VAL A 532 -27.95 13.24 -17.42
C VAL A 532 -28.19 13.77 -18.82
N ASN A 533 -27.16 13.81 -19.61
CA ASN A 533 -27.24 14.29 -20.98
C ASN A 533 -27.77 13.21 -21.93
N ARG A 534 -27.49 11.92 -21.64
CA ARG A 534 -27.96 10.77 -22.40
C ARG A 534 -27.87 9.50 -21.56
N GLY A 535 -28.71 8.51 -21.83
CA GLY A 535 -28.71 7.22 -21.12
C GLY A 535 -30.00 6.95 -20.36
N THR A 536 -30.06 5.89 -19.61
CA THR A 536 -31.24 5.44 -18.89
C THR A 536 -31.00 5.29 -17.40
N ILE A 537 -31.95 5.73 -16.58
CA ILE A 537 -31.98 5.44 -15.14
C ILE A 537 -33.35 4.82 -14.82
N THR A 538 -33.35 3.58 -14.33
CA THR A 538 -34.61 2.92 -13.99
C THR A 538 -35.21 3.51 -12.72
N ASN A 539 -34.42 3.57 -11.65
CA ASN A 539 -34.83 4.17 -10.38
C ASN A 539 -33.82 5.24 -9.94
N MET A 540 -34.30 6.44 -9.67
CA MET A 540 -33.50 7.56 -9.14
C MET A 540 -34.01 7.93 -7.74
N ASN A 541 -33.25 7.66 -6.71
CA ASN A 541 -33.58 7.98 -5.34
C ASN A 541 -32.71 9.12 -4.83
N ILE A 542 -33.34 10.17 -4.26
CA ILE A 542 -32.66 11.25 -3.57
C ILE A 542 -33.25 11.33 -2.16
N GLU A 543 -32.41 11.16 -1.13
CA GLU A 543 -32.87 11.00 0.24
C GLU A 543 -32.08 11.87 1.22
N ASN A 544 -32.75 12.64 2.07
CA ASN A 544 -32.12 13.46 3.10
C ASN A 544 -31.06 14.43 2.51
N VAL A 545 -31.39 15.13 1.44
CA VAL A 545 -30.49 16.03 0.72
C VAL A 545 -31.01 17.45 0.72
N ALA A 546 -30.17 18.40 1.13
CA ALA A 546 -30.43 19.82 0.92
C ALA A 546 -29.56 20.35 -0.23
N CYS A 547 -30.19 20.86 -1.27
CA CYS A 547 -29.56 21.49 -2.42
C CYS A 547 -29.68 23.01 -2.30
N ASN A 548 -28.57 23.69 -2.00
CA ASN A 548 -28.52 25.15 -1.85
C ASN A 548 -27.88 25.76 -3.10
N PHE A 549 -28.63 26.51 -3.86
CA PHE A 549 -28.14 27.21 -5.04
C PHE A 549 -27.85 28.69 -4.68
N VAL A 550 -26.67 29.16 -5.05
CA VAL A 550 -26.25 30.55 -4.76
C VAL A 550 -27.07 31.55 -5.60
N SER A 551 -27.52 31.13 -6.77
CA SER A 551 -28.31 31.92 -7.69
C SER A 551 -29.65 31.27 -8.02
N THR A 552 -30.68 32.08 -8.27
CA THR A 552 -31.99 31.64 -8.77
C THR A 552 -31.99 31.28 -10.25
N ASN A 553 -30.91 31.58 -10.97
CA ASN A 553 -30.83 31.37 -12.42
C ASN A 553 -30.19 30.01 -12.75
N ASN A 554 -30.96 29.08 -13.27
CA ASN A 554 -30.55 27.80 -13.83
C ASN A 554 -30.16 26.63 -12.88
N GLY A 555 -30.06 26.83 -11.56
CA GLY A 555 -29.80 25.73 -10.62
C GLY A 555 -30.91 24.67 -10.60
N GLN A 556 -30.56 23.36 -10.63
CA GLN A 556 -31.54 22.29 -10.75
C GLN A 556 -31.13 21.12 -9.87
N ILE A 557 -32.10 20.37 -9.29
CA ILE A 557 -31.78 19.10 -8.63
C ILE A 557 -31.51 18.03 -9.69
N ALA A 558 -32.42 17.82 -10.64
CA ALA A 558 -32.24 16.89 -11.73
C ALA A 558 -32.39 17.63 -13.08
N ARG A 559 -31.33 17.60 -13.89
CA ARG A 559 -31.28 18.10 -15.26
C ARG A 559 -31.14 16.94 -16.23
N LEU A 560 -32.20 16.70 -16.96
CA LEU A 560 -32.32 15.58 -17.90
C LEU A 560 -32.46 16.13 -19.32
N ILE A 561 -31.53 15.77 -20.21
CA ILE A 561 -31.44 16.33 -21.56
C ILE A 561 -31.84 15.28 -22.60
N ALA A 562 -31.93 15.67 -23.85
CA ALA A 562 -32.38 14.83 -24.96
C ALA A 562 -31.71 13.45 -25.04
N GLY A 563 -32.52 12.39 -25.15
CA GLY A 563 -32.05 11.00 -25.23
C GLY A 563 -31.85 10.35 -23.84
N CYS A 564 -32.23 11.01 -22.77
CA CYS A 564 -32.24 10.48 -21.43
C CYS A 564 -33.62 9.90 -21.06
N THR A 565 -33.64 8.80 -20.33
CA THR A 565 -34.85 8.18 -19.79
C THR A 565 -34.68 7.97 -18.29
N VAL A 566 -35.68 8.41 -17.49
CA VAL A 566 -35.85 8.04 -16.10
C VAL A 566 -37.22 7.41 -15.91
N THR A 567 -37.28 6.16 -15.47
CA THR A 567 -38.54 5.48 -15.30
C THR A 567 -39.26 5.92 -14.02
N ARG A 568 -38.53 5.92 -12.90
CA ARG A 568 -39.04 6.32 -11.60
C ARG A 568 -38.03 7.17 -10.83
N ALA A 569 -38.50 8.22 -10.22
CA ALA A 569 -37.73 9.02 -9.27
C ALA A 569 -38.44 9.10 -7.93
N ASN A 570 -37.76 8.84 -6.83
CA ASN A 570 -38.29 8.92 -5.47
C ASN A 570 -37.41 9.90 -4.68
N TRP A 571 -37.99 11.01 -4.27
CA TRP A 571 -37.29 12.02 -3.47
C TRP A 571 -37.94 12.09 -2.09
N VAL A 572 -37.11 11.83 -1.06
CA VAL A 572 -37.58 11.78 0.32
C VAL A 572 -36.76 12.73 1.18
N ASN A 573 -37.40 13.64 1.91
CA ASN A 573 -36.75 14.63 2.73
C ASN A 573 -35.76 15.49 1.93
N VAL A 574 -36.19 16.02 0.80
CA VAL A 574 -35.35 16.83 -0.08
C VAL A 574 -35.70 18.30 0.07
N TYR A 575 -34.68 19.14 0.30
CA TYR A 575 -34.82 20.57 0.42
C TYR A 575 -34.11 21.29 -0.73
N GLN A 576 -34.85 22.11 -1.48
CA GLN A 576 -34.34 22.94 -2.56
C GLN A 576 -34.36 24.41 -2.12
N LEU A 577 -33.20 25.05 -2.00
CA LEU A 577 -33.08 26.48 -1.72
C LEU A 577 -32.62 27.23 -2.96
N ARG A 578 -33.42 28.21 -3.41
CA ARG A 578 -33.15 29.17 -4.51
C ARG A 578 -32.96 28.57 -5.91
N GLY A 579 -32.94 27.28 -6.08
CA GLY A 579 -32.78 26.67 -7.41
C GLY A 579 -33.94 27.02 -8.34
N GLN A 580 -33.66 27.09 -9.64
CA GLN A 580 -34.70 27.41 -10.63
C GLN A 580 -35.68 26.27 -10.81
N ARG A 581 -35.22 25.00 -10.71
CA ARG A 581 -36.04 23.81 -10.92
C ARG A 581 -35.61 22.67 -10.02
N GLY A 582 -36.54 21.93 -9.47
CA GLY A 582 -36.27 20.62 -8.88
C GLY A 582 -36.00 19.60 -9.99
N TRP A 583 -37.03 19.26 -10.72
CA TRP A 583 -36.97 18.40 -11.87
C TRP A 583 -37.01 19.21 -13.17
N ASN A 584 -36.06 18.98 -14.06
CA ASN A 584 -36.07 19.62 -15.38
C ASN A 584 -35.75 18.59 -16.46
N HIS A 585 -36.74 18.29 -17.26
CA HIS A 585 -36.65 17.37 -18.37
C HIS A 585 -36.80 18.14 -19.70
N ILE A 586 -35.69 18.23 -20.44
CA ILE A 586 -35.60 19.00 -21.69
C ILE A 586 -35.41 18.01 -22.83
N THR A 587 -36.52 17.49 -23.38
CA THR A 587 -36.41 16.65 -24.59
C THR A 587 -37.75 16.52 -25.31
N SER A 588 -37.68 16.44 -26.61
CA SER A 588 -38.81 16.26 -27.51
C SER A 588 -39.12 14.77 -27.85
N ALA A 589 -38.40 13.80 -27.29
CA ALA A 589 -38.46 12.43 -27.84
C ALA A 589 -38.38 11.33 -26.76
N MET A 590 -39.11 11.42 -25.65
CA MET A 590 -39.19 10.30 -24.73
C MET A 590 -40.39 9.36 -25.07
N THR A 591 -40.06 8.12 -25.29
CA THR A 591 -41.04 7.01 -25.31
C THR A 591 -41.24 6.50 -23.88
N GLY A 592 -42.31 6.91 -23.21
CA GLY A 592 -42.66 6.50 -21.86
C GLY A 592 -42.74 7.68 -20.87
N GLY A 593 -43.63 7.57 -19.90
CA GLY A 593 -43.78 8.58 -18.83
C GLY A 593 -42.87 8.29 -17.66
N THR A 594 -42.32 9.35 -17.06
CA THR A 594 -41.61 9.25 -15.79
C THR A 594 -42.53 9.40 -14.60
N GLU A 595 -42.36 8.58 -13.57
CA GLU A 595 -42.98 8.78 -12.25
C GLU A 595 -42.03 9.53 -11.33
N LEU A 596 -42.43 10.69 -10.81
CA LEU A 596 -41.74 11.46 -9.78
C LEU A 596 -42.52 11.42 -8.48
N ASN A 597 -42.02 10.71 -7.48
CA ASN A 597 -42.64 10.59 -6.16
C ASN A 597 -41.87 11.52 -5.20
N LEU A 598 -42.58 12.48 -4.63
CA LEU A 598 -42.04 13.45 -3.69
C LEU A 598 -42.65 13.25 -2.31
N THR A 599 -41.80 13.03 -1.31
CA THR A 599 -42.23 12.89 0.09
C THR A 599 -41.40 13.85 0.96
N ASN A 600 -42.09 14.70 1.71
CA ASN A 600 -41.44 15.74 2.53
C ASN A 600 -40.50 16.63 1.68
N TYR A 601 -40.87 17.00 0.48
CA TYR A 601 -40.13 17.85 -0.38
C TYR A 601 -40.43 19.34 -0.09
N THR A 602 -39.38 20.15 0.08
CA THR A 602 -39.53 21.57 0.25
C THR A 602 -38.81 22.36 -0.85
N CYS A 603 -39.51 23.15 -1.58
CA CYS A 603 -38.96 24.16 -2.50
C CYS A 603 -39.02 25.54 -1.81
N ASP A 604 -37.86 26.11 -1.51
CA ASP A 604 -37.72 27.39 -0.82
C ASP A 604 -37.23 28.46 -1.80
N GLY A 605 -38.07 29.43 -2.07
CA GLY A 605 -37.84 30.49 -3.05
C GLY A 605 -38.62 30.31 -4.34
N GLU A 606 -38.19 30.98 -5.40
CA GLU A 606 -38.94 31.15 -6.67
C GLU A 606 -38.84 29.90 -7.62
N GLY A 607 -38.24 28.83 -7.18
CA GLY A 607 -38.01 27.66 -8.01
C GLY A 607 -39.28 26.90 -8.40
N ARG A 608 -39.24 26.21 -9.53
CA ARG A 608 -40.24 25.22 -9.92
C ARG A 608 -39.96 23.89 -9.26
N ILE A 609 -41.02 23.17 -8.90
CA ILE A 609 -40.91 21.78 -8.47
C ILE A 609 -40.53 20.91 -9.67
N ALA A 610 -41.29 21.08 -10.79
CA ALA A 610 -40.97 20.33 -12.02
C ALA A 610 -41.24 21.15 -13.28
N GLN A 611 -40.41 20.90 -14.31
CA GLN A 611 -40.60 21.38 -15.66
C GLN A 611 -40.37 20.26 -16.64
N VAL A 612 -41.23 20.19 -17.68
CA VAL A 612 -41.03 19.27 -18.83
C VAL A 612 -41.13 20.04 -20.14
N THR A 613 -40.36 19.58 -21.12
CA THR A 613 -40.43 20.08 -22.49
C THR A 613 -40.54 18.89 -23.42
N GLY A 614 -41.72 18.68 -24.06
CA GLY A 614 -41.99 17.58 -24.97
C GLY A 614 -42.06 16.18 -24.35
N SER A 615 -42.09 16.04 -23.02
CA SER A 615 -42.14 14.76 -22.31
C SER A 615 -43.36 14.65 -21.38
N THR A 616 -43.62 13.47 -20.84
CA THR A 616 -44.67 13.22 -19.85
C THR A 616 -44.09 12.92 -18.48
N LEU A 617 -44.71 13.51 -17.43
CA LEU A 617 -44.28 13.36 -16.05
C LEU A 617 -45.52 13.15 -15.16
N SER A 618 -45.52 12.10 -14.37
CA SER A 618 -46.51 11.87 -13.32
C SER A 618 -45.88 12.23 -11.96
N VAL A 619 -46.38 13.26 -11.29
CA VAL A 619 -45.89 13.71 -9.99
C VAL A 619 -46.87 13.30 -8.90
N ARG A 620 -46.38 12.52 -7.94
CA ARG A 620 -47.09 12.20 -6.72
C ARG A 620 -46.45 12.95 -5.55
N MET A 621 -47.23 13.65 -4.77
CA MET A 621 -46.79 14.53 -3.67
C MET A 621 -47.38 14.09 -2.34
N SER A 622 -46.53 13.95 -1.33
CA SER A 622 -46.93 13.71 0.05
C SER A 622 -46.15 14.63 0.97
N ASN A 623 -46.87 15.49 1.71
CA ASN A 623 -46.28 16.48 2.60
C ASN A 623 -45.23 17.37 1.91
N CYS A 624 -45.58 17.87 0.73
CA CYS A 624 -44.69 18.76 -0.05
C CYS A 624 -45.04 20.23 0.19
N ARG A 625 -44.03 21.09 0.17
CA ARG A 625 -44.15 22.52 0.46
C ARG A 625 -43.41 23.34 -0.57
N ARG A 626 -44.01 24.51 -0.90
CA ARG A 626 -43.35 25.59 -1.59
C ARG A 626 -43.49 26.89 -0.76
N ILE A 627 -42.34 27.37 -0.25
CA ILE A 627 -42.31 28.48 0.71
C ILE A 627 -41.41 29.60 0.19
N ASN A 628 -41.59 30.82 0.74
CA ASN A 628 -40.81 32.02 0.39
C ASN A 628 -40.81 32.35 -1.12
N ASP A 629 -41.89 32.05 -1.79
CA ASP A 629 -42.05 32.27 -3.22
C ASP A 629 -42.67 33.66 -3.46
N THR A 630 -42.13 34.42 -4.42
CA THR A 630 -42.62 35.77 -4.81
C THR A 630 -43.65 35.70 -5.91
N GLY A 631 -43.96 34.52 -6.45
CA GLY A 631 -44.91 34.34 -7.56
C GLY A 631 -44.30 34.56 -8.95
N ALA A 632 -43.01 34.77 -9.05
CA ALA A 632 -42.36 34.99 -10.34
C ALA A 632 -42.31 33.73 -11.22
N GLN A 633 -42.42 32.53 -10.61
CA GLN A 633 -42.42 31.25 -11.30
C GLN A 633 -43.60 30.38 -10.79
N THR A 634 -44.15 29.58 -11.66
CA THR A 634 -45.13 28.54 -11.25
C THR A 634 -44.44 27.28 -10.70
N ALA A 635 -45.11 26.54 -9.83
CA ALA A 635 -44.60 25.30 -9.28
C ALA A 635 -44.33 24.23 -10.37
N PHE A 636 -45.17 24.21 -11.37
CA PHE A 636 -45.06 23.25 -12.51
C PHE A 636 -45.15 24.01 -13.84
N PHE A 637 -44.37 23.50 -14.84
CA PHE A 637 -44.39 24.05 -16.19
C PHE A 637 -44.32 22.94 -17.23
N ALA A 638 -45.23 22.94 -18.19
CA ALA A 638 -45.24 22.01 -19.31
C ALA A 638 -45.12 22.73 -20.63
N SER A 639 -44.13 22.45 -21.43
CA SER A 639 -43.94 22.95 -22.79
C SER A 639 -43.93 21.83 -23.79
N GLY A 640 -45.02 21.69 -24.58
CA GLY A 640 -45.16 20.62 -25.57
C GLY A 640 -45.25 19.20 -24.98
N GLY A 641 -45.47 19.04 -23.70
CA GLY A 641 -45.59 17.76 -23.00
C GLY A 641 -46.72 17.72 -22.02
N ALA A 642 -46.72 16.80 -21.04
CA ALA A 642 -47.75 16.71 -20.03
C ALA A 642 -47.19 16.47 -18.63
N ILE A 643 -47.76 17.15 -17.63
CA ILE A 643 -47.56 16.87 -16.21
C ILE A 643 -48.88 16.43 -15.60
N THR A 644 -48.89 15.26 -14.97
CA THR A 644 -50.06 14.75 -14.23
C THR A 644 -49.75 14.84 -12.74
N LEU A 645 -50.56 15.54 -11.98
CA LEU A 645 -50.39 15.80 -10.56
C LEU A 645 -51.30 14.93 -9.70
N SER A 646 -50.78 14.45 -8.56
CA SER A 646 -51.57 13.76 -7.54
C SER A 646 -50.98 14.05 -6.14
N GLY A 647 -51.84 13.92 -5.11
CA GLY A 647 -51.40 14.10 -3.72
C GLY A 647 -51.59 15.51 -3.17
N SER A 648 -50.68 16.00 -2.34
CA SER A 648 -50.84 17.28 -1.63
C SER A 648 -49.58 18.16 -1.74
N LEU A 649 -49.81 19.47 -1.96
CA LEU A 649 -48.81 20.53 -1.99
C LEU A 649 -49.32 21.71 -1.18
N GLU A 650 -48.54 22.16 -0.19
CA GLU A 650 -48.75 23.41 0.50
C GLU A 650 -47.96 24.54 -0.25
N THR A 651 -48.66 25.62 -0.64
CA THR A 651 -48.05 26.77 -1.31
C THR A 651 -48.76 28.05 -0.93
N GLY A 652 -48.02 29.14 -0.80
CA GLY A 652 -48.58 30.46 -0.48
C GLY A 652 -49.05 31.26 -1.69
N PHE A 653 -48.87 30.75 -2.92
CA PHE A 653 -49.14 31.51 -4.14
C PHE A 653 -50.30 31.00 -4.98
N ASN A 654 -50.79 31.90 -5.80
CA ASN A 654 -52.02 31.70 -6.57
C ASN A 654 -51.82 30.93 -7.89
N THR A 655 -50.60 30.64 -8.33
CA THR A 655 -50.37 29.95 -9.59
C THR A 655 -49.56 28.68 -9.40
N ILE A 656 -50.21 27.51 -9.51
CA ILE A 656 -49.57 26.19 -9.39
C ILE A 656 -48.81 25.83 -10.67
N GLY A 657 -49.44 26.08 -11.82
CA GLY A 657 -48.89 25.63 -13.08
C GLY A 657 -49.19 26.50 -14.24
N THR A 658 -48.28 26.52 -15.21
CA THR A 658 -48.45 27.12 -16.53
C THR A 658 -48.05 26.15 -17.60
N ASN A 659 -48.63 26.29 -18.81
CA ASN A 659 -48.24 25.51 -19.96
C ASN A 659 -47.96 26.40 -21.18
N SER A 660 -47.20 25.86 -22.11
CA SER A 660 -46.95 26.45 -23.41
C SER A 660 -46.97 25.31 -24.44
N GLY A 661 -48.12 25.10 -25.06
CA GLY A 661 -48.27 23.94 -25.94
C GLY A 661 -48.26 22.58 -25.25
N GLY A 662 -48.26 22.55 -23.94
CA GLY A 662 -48.31 21.32 -23.11
C GLY A 662 -49.58 21.23 -22.29
N VAL A 663 -49.63 20.23 -21.40
CA VAL A 663 -50.81 19.93 -20.56
C VAL A 663 -50.38 19.73 -19.11
N ILE A 664 -51.10 20.38 -18.17
CA ILE A 664 -51.01 20.05 -16.75
C ILE A 664 -52.40 19.58 -16.30
N LYS A 665 -52.45 18.37 -15.75
CA LYS A 665 -53.68 17.75 -15.33
C LYS A 665 -53.55 17.05 -13.98
N THR A 666 -54.65 16.78 -13.33
CA THR A 666 -54.71 15.91 -12.14
C THR A 666 -55.28 14.55 -12.53
N THR A 667 -54.88 13.51 -11.80
CA THR A 667 -55.52 12.19 -11.93
C THR A 667 -56.98 12.25 -11.39
N PRO A 668 -57.89 11.43 -11.89
CA PRO A 668 -59.20 11.31 -11.27
C PRO A 668 -59.07 10.94 -9.78
N GLY A 669 -59.78 11.69 -8.93
CA GLY A 669 -59.75 11.49 -7.48
C GLY A 669 -59.82 12.80 -6.71
N VAL A 670 -59.86 12.71 -5.40
CA VAL A 670 -59.84 13.86 -4.50
C VAL A 670 -58.40 14.19 -4.13
N HIS A 671 -57.93 15.38 -4.48
CA HIS A 671 -56.59 15.84 -4.16
C HIS A 671 -56.67 17.08 -3.25
N ASN A 672 -55.88 17.06 -2.17
CA ASN A 672 -55.70 18.22 -1.32
C ASN A 672 -54.63 19.13 -1.91
N ILE A 673 -55.02 20.06 -2.73
CA ILE A 673 -54.15 21.13 -3.19
C ILE A 673 -54.56 22.41 -2.42
N PRO A 674 -53.74 22.94 -1.51
CA PRO A 674 -54.11 24.13 -0.75
C PRO A 674 -54.29 25.30 -1.71
N CYS A 675 -55.35 26.05 -1.50
CA CYS A 675 -55.69 27.16 -2.39
C CYS A 675 -55.37 28.53 -1.75
N ASN A 676 -54.40 29.14 -2.20
CA ASN A 676 -54.31 30.53 -2.60
C ASN A 676 -53.74 30.54 -4.03
N VAL A 677 -54.44 29.95 -4.99
CA VAL A 677 -53.78 29.55 -6.22
C VAL A 677 -54.61 29.91 -7.41
N ASP A 678 -54.11 30.82 -8.22
CA ASP A 678 -54.54 30.97 -9.59
C ASP A 678 -53.95 29.93 -10.47
N LEU A 679 -54.74 29.05 -11.00
CA LEU A 679 -54.32 28.09 -12.00
C LEU A 679 -54.39 28.78 -13.35
N LEU A 680 -53.20 29.16 -13.88
CA LEU A 680 -53.10 29.83 -15.16
C LEU A 680 -52.63 28.85 -16.25
N THR A 681 -53.34 28.86 -17.36
CA THR A 681 -52.83 28.27 -18.60
C THR A 681 -52.60 29.37 -19.62
N SER A 682 -51.45 29.33 -20.26
CA SER A 682 -51.06 30.28 -21.28
C SER A 682 -51.48 29.85 -22.70
N VAL A 683 -52.07 28.70 -22.87
CA VAL A 683 -52.38 28.11 -24.17
C VAL A 683 -53.80 27.59 -24.18
N ASP A 684 -54.47 27.89 -25.24
CA ASP A 684 -55.78 27.31 -25.54
C ASP A 684 -55.63 25.83 -25.82
N GLY A 685 -55.95 25.05 -24.85
CA GLY A 685 -55.78 23.59 -24.92
C GLY A 685 -57.06 22.85 -24.92
N ALA A 686 -57.13 21.82 -25.69
CA ALA A 686 -58.27 20.96 -25.83
C ALA A 686 -58.44 19.91 -24.73
N SER A 687 -57.68 19.99 -23.64
CA SER A 687 -57.68 18.96 -22.58
C SER A 687 -58.61 19.34 -21.41
N VAL A 688 -59.29 18.36 -20.87
CA VAL A 688 -60.18 18.53 -19.69
C VAL A 688 -59.53 19.12 -18.48
N HIS A 689 -58.23 18.96 -18.33
CA HIS A 689 -57.37 19.49 -17.27
C HIS A 689 -56.36 20.48 -17.81
N ASN A 690 -56.54 20.94 -19.03
CA ASN A 690 -55.76 22.02 -19.56
C ASN A 690 -56.34 23.32 -19.00
N LEU A 691 -55.54 23.98 -18.23
CA LEU A 691 -55.92 25.17 -17.52
C LEU A 691 -55.79 26.37 -18.49
N ASN A 692 -56.73 26.52 -19.41
CA ASN A 692 -56.75 27.60 -20.42
C ASN A 692 -57.17 28.92 -19.82
N THR A 693 -57.74 28.93 -18.64
CA THR A 693 -58.24 30.11 -17.97
C THR A 693 -57.62 30.20 -16.57
N SER A 694 -57.44 31.41 -16.11
CA SER A 694 -57.09 31.65 -14.73
C SER A 694 -58.25 31.17 -13.84
N LEU A 695 -57.99 30.19 -13.00
CA LEU A 695 -58.87 29.74 -11.96
C LEU A 695 -58.40 30.35 -10.63
N SER A 696 -59.03 31.41 -10.18
CA SER A 696 -58.73 32.03 -8.88
C SER A 696 -59.64 31.41 -7.81
N CYS A 697 -59.01 30.74 -6.87
CA CYS A 697 -59.67 30.23 -5.69
C CYS A 697 -59.22 31.06 -4.49
N GLY A 698 -60.06 31.79 -3.85
CA GLY A 698 -59.68 32.50 -2.61
C GLY A 698 -59.00 31.61 -1.57
N ALA A 699 -58.67 32.09 -0.40
CA ALA A 699 -58.02 31.32 0.64
C ALA A 699 -58.82 30.02 0.95
N GLY A 700 -58.21 28.87 0.86
CA GLY A 700 -58.86 27.58 1.10
C GLY A 700 -58.30 26.41 0.31
N ARG A 701 -59.05 25.34 0.22
CA ARG A 701 -58.67 24.11 -0.52
C ARG A 701 -59.58 23.94 -1.75
N VAL A 702 -59.02 23.43 -2.83
CA VAL A 702 -59.76 23.03 -4.02
C VAL A 702 -59.94 21.51 -4.06
N LEU A 703 -61.16 21.05 -4.17
CA LEU A 703 -61.47 19.66 -4.45
C LEU A 703 -61.52 19.46 -5.96
N VAL A 704 -60.62 18.64 -6.50
CA VAL A 704 -60.58 18.32 -7.92
C VAL A 704 -61.32 17.00 -8.15
N GLN A 705 -62.44 17.05 -8.80
CA GLN A 705 -63.13 15.92 -9.34
C GLN A 705 -63.25 16.08 -10.85
N THR A 706 -62.93 15.04 -11.59
CA THR A 706 -62.94 14.81 -13.05
C THR A 706 -63.43 15.91 -13.98
N LYS A 707 -63.82 16.97 -13.85
CA LYS A 707 -64.27 18.11 -14.70
C LYS A 707 -64.84 19.28 -13.91
N VAL A 708 -64.89 19.13 -12.60
CA VAL A 708 -65.54 20.11 -11.76
C VAL A 708 -64.60 20.44 -10.59
N TRP A 709 -64.27 21.71 -10.48
CA TRP A 709 -63.53 22.24 -9.34
C TRP A 709 -64.52 22.81 -8.34
N LYS A 710 -64.41 22.43 -7.10
CA LYS A 710 -65.24 22.98 -6.04
C LYS A 710 -64.36 23.64 -4.99
N ASN A 711 -64.64 24.93 -4.76
CA ASN A 711 -64.08 25.63 -3.63
C ASN A 711 -64.72 25.12 -2.34
N LEU A 712 -63.93 24.50 -1.46
CA LEU A 712 -64.47 23.86 -0.25
C LEU A 712 -64.96 24.84 0.81
N PHE A 713 -64.57 26.10 0.70
CA PHE A 713 -65.05 27.16 1.63
C PHE A 713 -66.29 27.88 1.15
N SER A 714 -66.34 28.25 -0.11
CA SER A 714 -67.48 28.98 -0.67
C SER A 714 -68.56 28.06 -1.25
N GLY A 715 -68.25 26.76 -1.43
CA GLY A 715 -69.15 25.83 -2.13
C GLY A 715 -69.25 26.13 -3.63
N ALA A 716 -68.60 27.14 -4.15
CA ALA A 716 -68.63 27.52 -5.57
C ALA A 716 -68.04 26.36 -6.43
N THR A 717 -68.69 26.05 -7.53
CA THR A 717 -68.32 25.04 -8.48
C THR A 717 -67.88 25.69 -9.78
N TYR A 718 -66.72 25.31 -10.25
CA TYR A 718 -66.16 25.79 -11.51
C TYR A 718 -66.07 24.59 -12.47
N THR A 719 -66.72 24.71 -13.58
CA THR A 719 -66.69 23.66 -14.62
C THR A 719 -65.54 23.97 -15.56
N SER A 720 -64.57 23.10 -15.71
CA SER A 720 -63.56 23.25 -16.75
C SER A 720 -64.20 23.09 -18.10
N SER A 721 -64.09 24.04 -18.99
CA SER A 721 -64.37 23.83 -20.39
C SER A 721 -63.36 22.82 -20.95
N ILE A 722 -63.84 21.72 -21.34
CA ILE A 722 -63.04 20.68 -22.01
C ILE A 722 -62.78 21.09 -23.41
#